data_f53b9eed4a4ff6e65cb95370de44a3a9
#
_entry.id   f53b9eed4a4ff6e65cb95370de44a3a9
#
_cell.length_a   1.000
_cell.length_b   1.000
_cell.length_c   1.000
_cell.angle_alpha   90.00
_cell.angle_beta   90.00
_cell.angle_gamma   90.00
#
_symmetry.space_group_name_H-M   'P 1'
#
loop_
_entity.id
_entity.type
_entity.pdbx_description
1 polymer ?
#
loop_
_entity_poly.entity_id
_entity_poly.type
_entity_poly.pdbx_seq_one_letter_code
_entity_poly.pdbx_strand_id
1 'polypeptide(L)'
;MKITDVLVIGAGLAGERCAIEAAAAGHSVQILSLVPPRRSHSCAAQGGMQAALGNCAKAEDDSPDVHFLDTVRGSDWGADQEVARIFADNAPVAVRELAHFGVPWTRLKPGTNTYHIKGERVDIEEPSDKAGLIMHRDFGGTAKWRACYAAAGTGHATLYAVDSQVIRLGIAVLDRVEAIALIHDGERCHGAVVRCLRTGRLDTVMARATVLATGGYGRIYGRYTSNAVINEGSGASLALDTGIVPLGNMEAVQFHPTGLWPAGILITEGCRGDGGYLLNAAGERFLVELEPEKQELASRDVVSRHMMNEILAGRGVDGPDGPHLWLDLRHLGKEHLTTRLREIYEICRDFLGIKPWESLVPVRPTQHYSMGGVRVNKDGQAYGLGGLFAVGEAACWDMHGFNRLGGNSLAETIVAGRVVGMRIAEFVSQGGAAPDADLARSALRAQEKRIAELAARPAGGRSLYQLRDDMGEIMMNKLGVFRSGDEIETAIGELRGLMREAGELGLRSTAPGPNPEITYALRFPGMLRLAMVTAMGALARQESRGAHHRTDYPQRNDADWLNRTLARWQPGAAEPTLSYEPVGLLDLPPGHRGYGAAGQAAMTTSVEAYNEAVPAAQAAEGALATAEPTGARLRPGAWRGAFSAPN
;
A
#
# COMPACT_ATOMS: atom_id res chain seq x y z
N MET A 1 18.58 4.11 27.64
CA MET A 1 17.29 3.37 27.58
C MET A 1 16.17 4.34 27.88
N LYS A 2 15.17 4.42 26.99
CA LYS A 2 13.93 5.18 27.16
C LYS A 2 12.79 4.21 27.39
N ILE A 3 11.73 4.64 28.07
CA ILE A 3 10.55 3.84 28.36
C ILE A 3 9.31 4.66 27.96
N THR A 4 8.37 4.03 27.27
CA THR A 4 7.08 4.60 26.91
C THR A 4 6.01 3.50 26.95
N ASP A 5 4.73 3.85 26.97
CA ASP A 5 3.65 2.84 26.84
C ASP A 5 3.56 2.35 25.40
N VAL A 6 3.62 3.26 24.43
CA VAL A 6 3.50 2.94 23.00
C VAL A 6 4.68 3.52 22.22
N LEU A 7 5.38 2.66 21.49
CA LEU A 7 6.41 3.04 20.54
C LEU A 7 5.86 2.92 19.11
N VAL A 8 5.83 4.01 18.37
CA VAL A 8 5.43 4.03 16.95
C VAL A 8 6.65 4.22 16.08
N ILE A 9 6.91 3.29 15.17
CA ILE A 9 8.03 3.33 14.22
C ILE A 9 7.49 3.74 12.84
N GLY A 10 7.62 5.01 12.53
CA GLY A 10 7.12 5.66 11.31
C GLY A 10 6.16 6.80 11.62
N ALA A 11 6.50 8.03 11.21
CA ALA A 11 5.69 9.25 11.33
C ALA A 11 5.00 9.60 10.00
N GLY A 12 4.43 8.60 9.32
CA GLY A 12 3.46 8.79 8.26
C GLY A 12 2.04 8.86 8.83
N LEU A 13 1.04 9.07 7.96
CA LEU A 13 -0.36 9.21 8.37
C LEU A 13 -0.85 8.10 9.29
N ALA A 14 -0.55 6.84 8.98
CA ALA A 14 -1.00 5.70 9.80
C ALA A 14 -0.39 5.71 11.20
N GLY A 15 0.93 5.97 11.29
CA GLY A 15 1.63 6.03 12.58
C GLY A 15 1.19 7.20 13.45
N GLU A 16 1.10 8.40 12.87
CA GLU A 16 0.62 9.59 13.59
C GLU A 16 -0.84 9.42 14.04
N ARG A 17 -1.70 8.87 13.17
CA ARG A 17 -3.11 8.65 13.54
C ARG A 17 -3.26 7.63 14.67
N CYS A 18 -2.45 6.56 14.65
CA CYS A 18 -2.37 5.58 15.72
C CYS A 18 -1.88 6.20 17.04
N ALA A 19 -0.84 7.02 16.99
CA ALA A 19 -0.28 7.72 18.13
C ALA A 19 -1.29 8.68 18.78
N ILE A 20 -2.11 9.37 17.98
CA ILE A 20 -3.18 10.26 18.46
C ILE A 20 -4.19 9.50 19.30
N GLU A 21 -4.66 8.32 18.88
CA GLU A 21 -5.63 7.53 19.65
C GLU A 21 -5.05 7.06 20.98
N ALA A 22 -3.82 6.53 20.97
CA ALA A 22 -3.16 6.08 22.19
C ALA A 22 -2.92 7.23 23.17
N ALA A 23 -2.48 8.40 22.69
CA ALA A 23 -2.26 9.58 23.51
C ALA A 23 -3.59 10.16 24.06
N ALA A 24 -4.65 10.17 23.25
CA ALA A 24 -5.99 10.59 23.68
C ALA A 24 -6.56 9.70 24.79
N ALA A 25 -6.18 8.42 24.84
CA ALA A 25 -6.50 7.49 25.89
C ALA A 25 -5.62 7.65 27.16
N GLY A 26 -4.68 8.59 27.17
CA GLY A 26 -3.83 8.91 28.33
C GLY A 26 -2.52 8.13 28.41
N HIS A 27 -2.15 7.38 27.36
CA HIS A 27 -0.89 6.64 27.33
C HIS A 27 0.27 7.52 26.85
N SER A 28 1.46 7.25 27.37
CA SER A 28 2.70 7.86 26.89
C SER A 28 3.07 7.28 25.52
N VAL A 29 3.35 8.14 24.53
CA VAL A 29 3.65 7.74 23.16
C VAL A 29 4.96 8.37 22.70
N GLN A 30 5.79 7.56 22.06
CA GLN A 30 7.00 8.01 21.38
C GLN A 30 6.93 7.61 19.92
N ILE A 31 7.07 8.57 18.99
CA ILE A 31 7.18 8.31 17.56
C ILE A 31 8.65 8.39 17.15
N LEU A 32 9.10 7.43 16.33
CA LEU A 32 10.39 7.45 15.64
C LEU A 32 10.19 7.67 14.15
N SER A 33 11.03 8.46 13.51
CA SER A 33 10.97 8.70 12.08
C SER A 33 12.36 8.82 11.46
N LEU A 34 12.50 8.24 10.26
CA LEU A 34 13.73 8.38 9.45
C LEU A 34 13.93 9.80 8.93
N VAL A 35 12.83 10.50 8.68
CA VAL A 35 12.78 11.86 8.13
C VAL A 35 11.86 12.72 8.99
N PRO A 36 11.88 14.04 8.89
CA PRO A 36 10.83 14.87 9.50
C PRO A 36 9.44 14.38 9.05
N PRO A 37 8.41 14.31 9.92
CA PRO A 37 7.09 13.75 9.59
C PRO A 37 6.51 14.24 8.27
N ARG A 38 6.56 15.55 8.03
CA ARG A 38 6.05 16.20 6.81
C ARG A 38 6.81 15.84 5.53
N ARG A 39 7.88 15.04 5.63
CA ARG A 39 8.62 14.46 4.50
C ARG A 39 8.39 12.95 4.35
N SER A 40 7.45 12.38 5.09
CA SER A 40 7.01 11.00 4.89
C SER A 40 6.36 10.83 3.52
N HIS A 41 6.33 9.59 3.01
CA HIS A 41 5.72 9.31 1.70
C HIS A 41 4.23 9.70 1.62
N SER A 42 3.54 9.78 2.74
CA SER A 42 2.14 10.22 2.81
C SER A 42 1.91 11.58 2.17
N CYS A 43 2.90 12.51 2.21
CA CYS A 43 2.77 13.83 1.58
C CYS A 43 2.70 13.76 0.04
N ALA A 44 3.18 12.69 -0.57
CA ALA A 44 3.19 12.50 -2.02
C ALA A 44 1.86 11.97 -2.58
N ALA A 45 0.87 11.64 -1.74
CA ALA A 45 -0.43 11.17 -2.19
C ALA A 45 -1.26 12.32 -2.76
N GLN A 46 -1.62 12.22 -4.04
CA GLN A 46 -2.22 13.32 -4.80
C GLN A 46 -3.74 13.18 -4.96
N GLY A 47 -4.22 11.97 -5.21
CA GLY A 47 -5.52 11.72 -5.79
C GLY A 47 -6.72 12.04 -4.92
N GLY A 48 -6.81 11.49 -3.74
CA GLY A 48 -7.96 11.61 -2.85
C GLY A 48 -8.07 10.43 -1.89
N MET A 49 -9.09 10.48 -1.04
CA MET A 49 -9.43 9.51 -0.02
C MET A 49 -10.84 8.99 -0.25
N GLN A 50 -10.99 7.67 -0.43
CA GLN A 50 -12.30 7.05 -0.64
C GLN A 50 -13.15 7.06 0.63
N ALA A 51 -14.36 7.61 0.53
CA ALA A 51 -15.37 7.55 1.58
C ALA A 51 -16.77 7.78 1.00
N ALA A 52 -17.70 6.91 1.30
CA ALA A 52 -19.08 6.99 0.82
C ALA A 52 -19.87 8.04 1.61
N LEU A 53 -19.88 9.29 1.12
CA LEU A 53 -20.62 10.40 1.75
C LEU A 53 -21.89 10.79 0.99
N GLY A 54 -22.05 10.39 -0.28
CA GLY A 54 -23.25 10.65 -1.08
C GLY A 54 -23.50 12.12 -1.41
N ASN A 55 -22.48 12.97 -1.43
CA ASN A 55 -22.69 14.42 -1.48
C ASN A 55 -22.94 15.01 -2.88
N CYS A 56 -22.28 14.52 -3.95
CA CYS A 56 -22.44 15.05 -5.30
C CYS A 56 -23.42 14.18 -6.13
N ALA A 57 -23.88 14.68 -7.26
CA ALA A 57 -24.84 13.99 -8.12
C ALA A 57 -24.39 12.58 -8.55
N LYS A 58 -23.10 12.39 -8.87
CA LYS A 58 -22.53 11.07 -9.23
C LYS A 58 -22.26 10.16 -8.03
N ALA A 59 -22.44 10.64 -6.81
CA ALA A 59 -22.34 9.89 -5.56
C ALA A 59 -23.72 9.58 -4.94
N GLU A 60 -24.81 9.91 -5.62
CA GLU A 60 -26.16 9.59 -5.16
C GLU A 60 -26.28 8.09 -4.89
N ASP A 61 -26.91 7.70 -3.77
CA ASP A 61 -27.06 6.32 -3.29
C ASP A 61 -25.73 5.59 -3.00
N ASP A 62 -24.60 6.30 -2.89
CA ASP A 62 -23.36 5.70 -2.40
C ASP A 62 -23.45 5.41 -0.91
N SER A 63 -22.94 4.25 -0.50
CA SER A 63 -22.98 3.79 0.87
C SER A 63 -21.71 3.00 1.25
N PRO A 64 -21.45 2.77 2.54
CA PRO A 64 -20.41 1.84 2.97
C PRO A 64 -20.54 0.45 2.35
N ASP A 65 -21.77 -0.03 2.08
CA ASP A 65 -22.01 -1.32 1.41
C ASP A 65 -21.49 -1.33 -0.03
N VAL A 66 -21.77 -0.26 -0.79
CA VAL A 66 -21.23 -0.10 -2.15
C VAL A 66 -19.71 0.04 -2.12
N HIS A 67 -19.16 0.74 -1.14
CA HIS A 67 -17.72 0.87 -0.97
C HIS A 67 -17.04 -0.47 -0.62
N PHE A 68 -17.65 -1.25 0.28
CA PHE A 68 -17.22 -2.60 0.62
C PHE A 68 -17.21 -3.50 -0.61
N LEU A 69 -18.32 -3.54 -1.36
CA LEU A 69 -18.46 -4.33 -2.58
C LEU A 69 -17.39 -3.98 -3.63
N ASP A 70 -17.18 -2.68 -3.89
CA ASP A 70 -16.14 -2.23 -4.82
C ASP A 70 -14.75 -2.64 -4.34
N THR A 71 -14.48 -2.56 -3.02
CA THR A 71 -13.19 -2.93 -2.44
C THR A 71 -12.90 -4.43 -2.62
N VAL A 72 -13.86 -5.31 -2.28
CA VAL A 72 -13.69 -6.76 -2.43
C VAL A 72 -13.56 -7.15 -3.90
N ARG A 73 -14.43 -6.66 -4.78
CA ARG A 73 -14.36 -6.91 -6.22
C ARG A 73 -13.06 -6.35 -6.83
N GLY A 74 -12.72 -5.11 -6.48
CA GLY A 74 -11.52 -4.43 -6.96
C GLY A 74 -10.23 -5.12 -6.56
N SER A 75 -10.22 -5.79 -5.38
CA SER A 75 -9.11 -6.59 -4.87
C SER A 75 -8.92 -7.94 -5.59
N ASP A 76 -9.81 -8.26 -6.51
CA ASP A 76 -9.95 -9.57 -7.16
C ASP A 76 -10.21 -10.70 -6.15
N TRP A 77 -11.11 -10.44 -5.20
CA TRP A 77 -11.51 -11.31 -4.07
C TRP A 77 -10.36 -11.76 -3.15
N GLY A 78 -9.19 -11.15 -3.26
CA GLY A 78 -8.07 -11.41 -2.37
C GLY A 78 -8.14 -10.67 -1.03
N ALA A 79 -9.08 -9.74 -0.85
CA ALA A 79 -9.24 -8.98 0.39
C ALA A 79 -9.95 -9.80 1.47
N ASP A 80 -9.50 -9.65 2.72
CA ASP A 80 -10.26 -10.08 3.90
C ASP A 80 -11.55 -9.27 4.01
N GLN A 81 -12.69 -9.93 3.94
CA GLN A 81 -13.97 -9.23 3.86
C GLN A 81 -14.38 -8.60 5.20
N GLU A 82 -13.98 -9.15 6.34
CA GLU A 82 -14.24 -8.52 7.64
C GLU A 82 -13.46 -7.21 7.75
N VAL A 83 -12.21 -7.21 7.35
CA VAL A 83 -11.36 -6.00 7.34
C VAL A 83 -11.87 -4.98 6.32
N ALA A 84 -12.27 -5.41 5.13
CA ALA A 84 -12.85 -4.53 4.11
C ALA A 84 -14.16 -3.88 4.60
N ARG A 85 -14.97 -4.59 5.39
CA ARG A 85 -16.18 -4.06 6.03
C ARG A 85 -15.84 -3.01 7.09
N ILE A 86 -14.92 -3.34 8.02
CA ILE A 86 -14.42 -2.39 9.03
C ILE A 86 -13.93 -1.11 8.36
N PHE A 87 -13.18 -1.25 7.27
CA PHE A 87 -12.66 -0.12 6.51
C PHE A 87 -13.78 0.73 5.91
N ALA A 88 -14.72 0.13 5.17
CA ALA A 88 -15.78 0.85 4.47
C ALA A 88 -16.70 1.60 5.44
N ASP A 89 -17.03 0.99 6.58
CA ASP A 89 -17.90 1.59 7.61
C ASP A 89 -17.22 2.79 8.31
N ASN A 90 -15.90 2.74 8.51
CA ASN A 90 -15.16 3.79 9.20
C ASN A 90 -14.64 4.91 8.27
N ALA A 91 -14.57 4.72 6.95
CA ALA A 91 -14.06 5.73 6.03
C ALA A 91 -14.83 7.07 6.06
N PRO A 92 -16.19 7.10 6.11
CA PRO A 92 -16.95 8.35 6.26
C PRO A 92 -16.64 9.09 7.56
N VAL A 93 -16.47 8.37 8.66
CA VAL A 93 -16.10 8.96 9.97
C VAL A 93 -14.71 9.60 9.88
N ALA A 94 -13.75 8.87 9.33
CA ALA A 94 -12.38 9.34 9.17
C ALA A 94 -12.28 10.64 8.35
N VAL A 95 -13.02 10.77 7.24
CA VAL A 95 -13.04 12.00 6.44
C VAL A 95 -13.63 13.18 7.20
N ARG A 96 -14.70 12.95 7.98
CA ARG A 96 -15.31 14.00 8.81
C ARG A 96 -14.37 14.45 9.94
N GLU A 97 -13.70 13.52 10.61
CA GLU A 97 -12.67 13.85 11.59
C GLU A 97 -11.54 14.70 11.00
N LEU A 98 -11.05 14.33 9.82
CA LEU A 98 -10.03 15.10 9.13
C LEU A 98 -10.48 16.51 8.77
N ALA A 99 -11.77 16.71 8.46
CA ALA A 99 -12.34 18.04 8.30
C ALA A 99 -12.26 18.86 9.59
N HIS A 100 -12.52 18.25 10.75
CA HIS A 100 -12.35 18.88 12.07
C HIS A 100 -10.88 19.14 12.40
N PHE A 101 -9.95 18.32 11.92
CA PHE A 101 -8.51 18.55 12.08
C PHE A 101 -7.99 19.69 11.19
N GLY A 102 -8.82 20.17 10.25
CA GLY A 102 -8.51 21.31 9.41
C GLY A 102 -8.10 20.97 7.97
N VAL A 103 -8.38 19.76 7.49
CA VAL A 103 -8.15 19.45 6.07
C VAL A 103 -9.06 20.30 5.18
N PRO A 104 -8.51 21.09 4.24
CA PRO A 104 -9.27 22.00 3.38
C PRO A 104 -9.87 21.24 2.19
N TRP A 105 -10.81 20.35 2.46
CA TRP A 105 -11.50 19.57 1.42
C TRP A 105 -12.10 20.47 0.35
N THR A 106 -11.99 20.07 -0.91
CA THR A 106 -12.72 20.71 -2.00
C THR A 106 -14.22 20.60 -1.74
N ARG A 107 -14.93 21.72 -1.92
CA ARG A 107 -16.35 21.83 -1.59
C ARG A 107 -17.23 21.82 -2.82
N LEU A 108 -18.39 21.20 -2.71
CA LEU A 108 -19.40 21.12 -3.75
C LEU A 108 -19.95 22.53 -4.03
N LYS A 109 -19.94 22.89 -5.31
CA LYS A 109 -20.58 24.09 -5.84
C LYS A 109 -21.86 23.65 -6.55
N PRO A 110 -23.03 24.14 -6.13
CA PRO A 110 -24.31 23.77 -6.75
C PRO A 110 -24.45 24.33 -8.16
N GLY A 111 -25.41 23.79 -8.90
CA GLY A 111 -25.70 24.19 -10.28
C GLY A 111 -24.90 23.40 -11.31
N THR A 112 -25.00 23.82 -12.56
CA THR A 112 -24.39 23.11 -13.69
C THR A 112 -22.86 23.21 -13.64
N ASN A 113 -22.19 22.05 -13.46
CA ASN A 113 -20.74 21.92 -13.51
C ASN A 113 -20.34 21.05 -14.70
N THR A 114 -19.30 21.49 -15.42
CA THR A 114 -18.77 20.75 -16.57
C THR A 114 -17.66 19.81 -16.16
N TYR A 115 -17.77 18.55 -16.56
CA TYR A 115 -16.78 17.49 -16.37
C TYR A 115 -16.37 16.88 -17.71
N HIS A 116 -15.20 16.25 -17.75
CA HIS A 116 -14.79 15.43 -18.89
C HIS A 116 -14.89 13.96 -18.48
N ILE A 117 -15.80 13.22 -19.08
CA ILE A 117 -16.07 11.82 -18.77
C ILE A 117 -15.91 11.02 -20.06
N LYS A 118 -15.02 10.02 -20.06
CA LYS A 118 -14.70 9.18 -21.23
C LYS A 118 -14.32 9.98 -22.50
N GLY A 119 -13.74 11.14 -22.30
CA GLY A 119 -13.34 12.03 -23.41
C GLY A 119 -14.41 12.99 -23.90
N GLU A 120 -15.61 12.93 -23.34
CA GLU A 120 -16.71 13.83 -23.66
C GLU A 120 -16.87 14.91 -22.59
N ARG A 121 -17.26 16.09 -23.01
CA ARG A 121 -17.67 17.16 -22.11
C ARG A 121 -19.11 16.93 -21.67
N VAL A 122 -19.31 16.71 -20.37
CA VAL A 122 -20.60 16.40 -19.77
C VAL A 122 -20.96 17.42 -18.72
N ASP A 123 -22.10 18.07 -18.87
CA ASP A 123 -22.64 18.98 -17.88
C ASP A 123 -23.48 18.20 -16.87
N ILE A 124 -23.17 18.35 -15.59
CA ILE A 124 -23.86 17.67 -14.48
C ILE A 124 -24.44 18.75 -13.57
N GLU A 125 -25.72 18.63 -13.25
CA GLU A 125 -26.38 19.47 -12.26
C GLU A 125 -26.08 18.98 -10.85
N GLU A 126 -25.34 19.76 -10.10
CA GLU A 126 -25.00 19.46 -8.72
C GLU A 126 -26.06 19.99 -7.74
N PRO A 127 -26.45 19.20 -6.72
CA PRO A 127 -27.59 19.51 -5.86
C PRO A 127 -27.36 20.76 -4.99
N SER A 128 -28.37 21.64 -4.95
CA SER A 128 -28.31 22.90 -4.20
C SER A 128 -28.40 22.72 -2.68
N ASP A 129 -29.10 21.71 -2.21
CA ASP A 129 -29.26 21.35 -0.81
C ASP A 129 -27.98 20.78 -0.17
N LYS A 130 -27.02 20.35 -1.03
CA LYS A 130 -25.72 19.83 -0.60
C LYS A 130 -24.56 20.82 -0.82
N ALA A 131 -24.88 22.09 -1.09
CA ALA A 131 -23.88 23.16 -1.27
C ALA A 131 -22.90 23.25 -0.09
N GLY A 132 -21.60 23.34 -0.39
CA GLY A 132 -20.56 23.45 0.63
C GLY A 132 -20.18 22.14 1.33
N LEU A 133 -20.84 21.01 1.04
CA LEU A 133 -20.38 19.69 1.49
C LEU A 133 -19.09 19.28 0.76
N ILE A 134 -18.45 18.22 1.22
CA ILE A 134 -17.20 17.70 0.62
C ILE A 134 -17.50 17.16 -0.78
N MET A 135 -16.76 17.66 -1.77
CA MET A 135 -16.88 17.21 -3.16
C MET A 135 -16.17 15.88 -3.39
N HIS A 136 -16.65 15.09 -4.35
CA HIS A 136 -16.07 13.82 -4.78
C HIS A 136 -15.62 13.87 -6.23
N ARG A 137 -14.64 13.01 -6.57
CA ARG A 137 -14.22 12.74 -7.95
C ARG A 137 -14.26 11.25 -8.27
N ASP A 138 -14.25 10.92 -9.55
CA ASP A 138 -14.17 9.55 -10.02
C ASP A 138 -12.77 8.97 -9.88
N PHE A 139 -12.71 7.67 -9.57
CA PHE A 139 -11.49 6.86 -9.62
C PHE A 139 -11.77 5.51 -10.28
N GLY A 140 -10.72 4.92 -10.85
CA GLY A 140 -10.80 3.65 -11.54
C GLY A 140 -11.29 2.51 -10.65
N GLY A 141 -12.17 1.68 -11.22
CA GLY A 141 -12.66 0.48 -10.55
C GLY A 141 -13.77 0.71 -9.53
N THR A 142 -14.30 1.92 -9.37
CA THR A 142 -15.40 2.23 -8.45
C THR A 142 -16.73 2.40 -9.16
N ALA A 143 -17.84 2.05 -8.49
CA ALA A 143 -19.19 2.21 -9.03
C ALA A 143 -19.71 3.65 -8.89
N LYS A 144 -19.26 4.38 -7.88
CA LYS A 144 -19.71 5.74 -7.53
C LYS A 144 -18.53 6.69 -7.34
N TRP A 145 -18.76 7.97 -7.53
CA TRP A 145 -17.78 8.99 -7.17
C TRP A 145 -17.73 9.14 -5.65
N ARG A 146 -16.63 8.74 -5.03
CA ARG A 146 -16.46 8.84 -3.56
C ARG A 146 -15.10 9.34 -3.11
N ALA A 147 -14.17 9.64 -4.02
CA ALA A 147 -12.86 10.13 -3.66
C ALA A 147 -12.93 11.59 -3.19
N CYS A 148 -12.89 11.81 -1.87
CA CYS A 148 -12.75 13.12 -1.26
C CYS A 148 -11.34 13.66 -1.49
N TYR A 149 -11.19 14.93 -1.88
CA TYR A 149 -9.90 15.48 -2.27
C TYR A 149 -9.70 16.95 -1.83
N ALA A 150 -8.45 17.31 -1.67
CA ALA A 150 -8.02 18.70 -1.42
C ALA A 150 -7.12 19.12 -2.59
N ALA A 151 -7.72 19.68 -3.64
CA ALA A 151 -7.08 19.96 -4.93
C ALA A 151 -6.28 18.74 -5.44
N ALA A 152 -4.99 18.90 -5.79
CA ALA A 152 -4.12 17.79 -6.19
C ALA A 152 -3.17 17.32 -5.06
N GLY A 153 -3.24 17.92 -3.87
CA GLY A 153 -2.35 17.68 -2.74
C GLY A 153 -3.03 17.06 -1.52
N THR A 154 -3.93 16.08 -1.72
CA THR A 154 -4.73 15.51 -0.63
C THR A 154 -3.88 14.92 0.49
N GLY A 155 -2.83 14.16 0.16
CA GLY A 155 -1.93 13.57 1.17
C GLY A 155 -1.16 14.62 1.95
N HIS A 156 -0.68 15.65 1.27
CA HIS A 156 0.00 16.79 1.90
C HIS A 156 -0.92 17.50 2.91
N ALA A 157 -2.13 17.89 2.47
CA ALA A 157 -3.10 18.56 3.33
C ALA A 157 -3.50 17.70 4.55
N THR A 158 -3.73 16.41 4.32
CA THR A 158 -4.11 15.45 5.38
C THR A 158 -2.97 15.27 6.38
N LEU A 159 -1.73 15.07 5.90
CA LEU A 159 -0.57 14.88 6.77
C LEU A 159 -0.31 16.13 7.64
N TYR A 160 -0.43 17.32 7.08
CA TYR A 160 -0.25 18.55 7.87
C TYR A 160 -1.32 18.72 8.95
N ALA A 161 -2.56 18.34 8.67
CA ALA A 161 -3.65 18.38 9.64
C ALA A 161 -3.43 17.37 10.78
N VAL A 162 -3.01 16.14 10.46
CA VAL A 162 -2.74 15.07 11.45
C VAL A 162 -1.50 15.42 12.28
N ASP A 163 -0.39 15.85 11.67
CA ASP A 163 0.83 16.30 12.35
C ASP A 163 0.54 17.47 13.32
N SER A 164 -0.38 18.36 12.94
CA SER A 164 -0.81 19.44 13.84
C SER A 164 -1.53 18.90 15.10
N GLN A 165 -2.26 17.77 15.01
CA GLN A 165 -2.83 17.12 16.18
C GLN A 165 -1.77 16.43 17.04
N VAL A 166 -0.75 15.81 16.43
CA VAL A 166 0.41 15.24 17.14
C VAL A 166 1.10 16.33 17.98
N ILE A 167 1.34 17.49 17.38
CA ILE A 167 1.93 18.66 18.07
C ILE A 167 1.01 19.17 19.18
N ARG A 168 -0.29 19.31 18.91
CA ARG A 168 -1.30 19.79 19.90
C ARG A 168 -1.37 18.88 21.13
N LEU A 169 -1.23 17.56 20.94
CA LEU A 169 -1.24 16.57 22.02
C LEU A 169 0.13 16.43 22.72
N GLY A 170 1.14 17.14 22.29
CA GLY A 170 2.49 17.07 22.86
C GLY A 170 3.18 15.72 22.67
N ILE A 171 2.79 14.94 21.64
CA ILE A 171 3.39 13.65 21.35
C ILE A 171 4.83 13.84 20.88
N ALA A 172 5.78 13.18 21.53
CA ALA A 172 7.19 13.31 21.21
C ALA A 172 7.53 12.58 19.90
N VAL A 173 8.12 13.30 18.93
CA VAL A 173 8.61 12.75 17.67
C VAL A 173 10.14 12.88 17.62
N LEU A 174 10.84 11.76 17.49
CA LEU A 174 12.27 11.69 17.25
C LEU A 174 12.54 11.48 15.76
N ASP A 175 12.83 12.54 15.04
CA ASP A 175 13.20 12.47 13.63
C ASP A 175 14.68 12.11 13.44
N ARG A 176 15.02 11.58 12.26
CA ARG A 176 16.35 11.05 11.94
C ARG A 176 16.82 9.99 12.93
N VAL A 177 15.88 9.16 13.36
CA VAL A 177 16.11 7.98 14.18
C VAL A 177 15.53 6.77 13.48
N GLU A 178 16.34 5.72 13.31
CA GLU A 178 15.92 4.45 12.74
C GLU A 178 15.83 3.37 13.82
N ALA A 179 14.84 2.49 13.72
CA ALA A 179 14.83 1.22 14.41
C ALA A 179 15.66 0.22 13.60
N ILE A 180 16.60 -0.48 14.24
CA ILE A 180 17.51 -1.43 13.57
C ILE A 180 17.33 -2.87 14.05
N ALA A 181 16.61 -3.10 15.14
CA ALA A 181 16.16 -4.40 15.60
C ALA A 181 14.96 -4.24 16.53
N LEU A 182 14.03 -5.21 16.54
CA LEU A 182 13.03 -5.35 17.58
C LEU A 182 13.66 -6.00 18.82
N ILE A 183 13.19 -5.62 20.00
CA ILE A 183 13.56 -6.25 21.27
C ILE A 183 12.43 -7.19 21.65
N HIS A 184 12.68 -8.51 21.70
CA HIS A 184 11.67 -9.52 22.02
C HIS A 184 12.29 -10.69 22.81
N ASP A 185 11.45 -11.40 23.56
CA ASP A 185 11.80 -12.59 24.34
C ASP A 185 11.39 -13.91 23.65
N GLY A 186 10.84 -13.82 22.44
CA GLY A 186 10.29 -14.95 21.68
C GLY A 186 8.77 -15.04 21.74
N GLU A 187 8.14 -14.48 22.74
CA GLU A 187 6.68 -14.45 22.93
C GLU A 187 6.10 -13.04 22.76
N ARG A 188 6.87 -12.02 23.16
CA ARG A 188 6.44 -10.62 23.18
C ARG A 188 7.49 -9.66 22.68
N CYS A 189 7.04 -8.62 21.99
CA CYS A 189 7.86 -7.45 21.64
C CYS A 189 7.85 -6.45 22.80
N HIS A 190 9.04 -5.97 23.17
CA HIS A 190 9.28 -5.04 24.26
C HIS A 190 9.83 -3.70 23.81
N GLY A 191 9.90 -3.44 22.50
CA GLY A 191 10.43 -2.19 21.95
C GLY A 191 11.44 -2.42 20.83
N ALA A 192 12.38 -1.48 20.67
CA ALA A 192 13.36 -1.52 19.60
C ALA A 192 14.74 -0.98 20.01
N VAL A 193 15.78 -1.51 19.39
CA VAL A 193 17.10 -0.87 19.32
C VAL A 193 17.05 0.19 18.23
N VAL A 194 17.52 1.39 18.55
CA VAL A 194 17.43 2.56 17.68
C VAL A 194 18.80 3.17 17.42
N ARG A 195 18.97 3.77 16.23
CA ARG A 195 20.18 4.48 15.84
C ARG A 195 19.83 5.92 15.46
N CYS A 196 20.51 6.88 16.07
CA CYS A 196 20.42 8.28 15.70
C CYS A 196 21.25 8.53 14.42
N LEU A 197 20.61 8.93 13.33
CA LEU A 197 21.28 9.15 12.04
C LEU A 197 22.21 10.38 12.04
N ARG A 198 22.02 11.31 13.00
CA ARG A 198 22.85 12.52 13.14
C ARG A 198 24.16 12.24 13.86
N THR A 199 24.16 11.27 14.79
CA THR A 199 25.32 11.02 15.67
C THR A 199 25.90 9.63 15.52
N GLY A 200 25.18 8.71 14.88
CA GLY A 200 25.54 7.29 14.81
C GLY A 200 25.30 6.51 16.11
N ARG A 201 24.92 7.18 17.21
CA ARG A 201 24.73 6.54 18.53
C ARG A 201 23.55 5.58 18.52
N LEU A 202 23.74 4.44 19.18
CA LEU A 202 22.70 3.47 19.48
C LEU A 202 22.05 3.78 20.83
N ASP A 203 20.77 3.43 20.97
CA ASP A 203 20.02 3.45 22.23
C ASP A 203 18.89 2.39 22.14
N THR A 204 18.17 2.20 23.22
CA THR A 204 16.99 1.33 23.29
C THR A 204 15.75 2.15 23.69
N VAL A 205 14.63 1.85 23.07
CA VAL A 205 13.31 2.34 23.48
C VAL A 205 12.46 1.14 23.84
N MET A 206 12.14 1.02 25.13
CA MET A 206 11.27 -0.04 25.65
C MET A 206 9.82 0.44 25.64
N ALA A 207 8.91 -0.46 25.28
CA ALA A 207 7.48 -0.14 25.19
C ALA A 207 6.62 -1.36 25.52
N ARG A 208 5.39 -1.11 25.99
CA ARG A 208 4.38 -2.16 26.18
C ARG A 208 3.77 -2.60 24.87
N ALA A 209 3.62 -1.67 23.92
CA ALA A 209 3.20 -1.93 22.55
C ALA A 209 4.16 -1.24 21.56
N THR A 210 4.56 -1.95 20.51
CA THR A 210 5.38 -1.44 19.40
C THR A 210 4.61 -1.52 18.10
N VAL A 211 4.55 -0.42 17.35
CA VAL A 211 3.77 -0.28 16.12
C VAL A 211 4.70 -0.07 14.93
N LEU A 212 4.63 -0.92 13.93
CA LEU A 212 5.31 -0.76 12.65
C LEU A 212 4.40 0.03 11.69
N ALA A 213 4.77 1.28 11.39
CA ALA A 213 4.05 2.19 10.50
C ALA A 213 4.99 2.78 9.43
N THR A 214 5.90 1.95 8.91
CA THR A 214 7.07 2.35 8.13
C THR A 214 6.80 2.51 6.64
N GLY A 215 5.56 2.33 6.19
CA GLY A 215 5.22 2.27 4.77
C GLY A 215 5.65 0.96 4.10
N GLY A 216 5.48 0.88 2.79
CA GLY A 216 5.74 -0.30 1.99
C GLY A 216 7.21 -0.55 1.65
N TYR A 217 7.44 -1.49 0.74
CA TYR A 217 8.76 -1.96 0.31
C TYR A 217 9.06 -1.69 -1.17
N GLY A 218 8.42 -0.70 -1.77
CA GLY A 218 8.54 -0.42 -3.22
C GLY A 218 9.97 -0.15 -3.70
N ARG A 219 10.89 0.26 -2.83
CA ARG A 219 12.30 0.49 -3.16
C ARG A 219 13.11 -0.78 -3.50
N ILE A 220 12.55 -1.97 -3.32
CA ILE A 220 13.16 -3.18 -3.91
C ILE A 220 13.12 -3.17 -5.44
N TYR A 221 12.28 -2.32 -6.07
CA TYR A 221 12.21 -2.06 -7.51
C TYR A 221 13.17 -0.92 -7.96
N GLY A 222 14.09 -0.50 -7.10
CA GLY A 222 15.11 0.51 -7.42
C GLY A 222 14.51 1.85 -7.85
N ARG A 223 14.85 2.29 -9.07
CA ARG A 223 14.34 3.54 -9.68
C ARG A 223 12.93 3.41 -10.27
N TYR A 224 12.44 2.19 -10.48
CA TYR A 224 11.16 1.93 -11.12
C TYR A 224 9.98 1.97 -10.15
N THR A 225 9.99 2.91 -9.23
CA THR A 225 8.95 3.08 -8.22
C THR A 225 8.59 4.54 -8.01
N SER A 226 7.30 4.79 -7.72
CA SER A 226 6.81 6.10 -7.29
C SER A 226 7.06 6.38 -5.81
N ASN A 227 7.61 5.42 -5.09
CA ASN A 227 7.79 5.48 -3.65
C ASN A 227 8.97 6.38 -3.24
N ALA A 228 8.83 7.06 -2.11
CA ALA A 228 9.93 7.81 -1.50
C ALA A 228 11.13 6.90 -1.20
N VAL A 229 12.34 7.47 -1.16
CA VAL A 229 13.59 6.73 -0.91
C VAL A 229 13.61 5.98 0.43
N ILE A 230 12.72 6.32 1.35
CA ILE A 230 12.59 5.70 2.68
C ILE A 230 11.68 4.45 2.67
N ASN A 231 10.97 4.16 1.58
CA ASN A 231 10.06 3.01 1.49
C ASN A 231 10.83 1.73 1.11
N GLU A 232 11.76 1.37 1.97
CA GLU A 232 12.67 0.21 1.81
C GLU A 232 12.14 -1.06 2.50
N GLY A 233 10.91 -1.04 3.05
CA GLY A 233 10.32 -2.17 3.76
C GLY A 233 10.94 -2.42 5.15
N SER A 234 11.44 -1.38 5.81
CA SER A 234 12.17 -1.53 7.09
C SER A 234 11.32 -2.22 8.17
N GLY A 235 10.04 -1.92 8.31
CA GLY A 235 9.16 -2.60 9.27
C GLY A 235 8.95 -4.08 8.94
N ALA A 236 8.71 -4.40 7.67
CA ALA A 236 8.61 -5.79 7.22
C ALA A 236 9.92 -6.56 7.45
N SER A 237 11.07 -5.92 7.19
CA SER A 237 12.39 -6.50 7.47
C SER A 237 12.60 -6.74 8.97
N LEU A 238 12.26 -5.77 9.82
CA LEU A 238 12.36 -5.91 11.28
C LEU A 238 11.50 -7.07 11.81
N ALA A 239 10.27 -7.21 11.29
CA ALA A 239 9.37 -8.30 11.64
C ALA A 239 9.94 -9.66 11.18
N LEU A 240 10.42 -9.74 9.94
CA LEU A 240 11.02 -10.95 9.37
C LEU A 240 12.28 -11.40 10.14
N ASP A 241 13.09 -10.44 10.61
CA ASP A 241 14.31 -10.69 11.38
C ASP A 241 14.07 -11.40 12.73
N THR A 242 12.84 -11.34 13.25
CA THR A 242 12.47 -12.08 14.47
C THR A 242 12.44 -13.60 14.24
N GLY A 243 12.27 -14.07 13.00
CA GLY A 243 12.01 -15.47 12.67
C GLY A 243 10.62 -15.99 13.07
N ILE A 244 9.83 -15.15 13.75
CA ILE A 244 8.54 -15.51 14.37
C ILE A 244 7.38 -14.94 13.56
N VAL A 245 7.45 -13.65 13.24
CA VAL A 245 6.38 -12.89 12.59
C VAL A 245 6.36 -13.19 11.09
N PRO A 246 5.25 -13.67 10.54
CA PRO A 246 5.13 -13.88 9.10
C PRO A 246 4.89 -12.58 8.35
N LEU A 247 5.40 -12.51 7.11
CA LEU A 247 4.96 -11.55 6.12
C LEU A 247 3.87 -12.17 5.25
N GLY A 248 2.83 -11.40 4.93
CA GLY A 248 1.70 -11.85 4.11
C GLY A 248 1.71 -11.25 2.72
N ASN A 249 1.32 -12.01 1.70
CA ASN A 249 1.05 -11.58 0.33
C ASN A 249 2.14 -10.69 -0.30
N MET A 250 3.43 -10.97 -0.06
CA MET A 250 4.53 -10.13 -0.52
C MET A 250 4.64 -10.05 -2.06
N GLU A 251 4.10 -11.04 -2.80
CA GLU A 251 3.99 -11.03 -4.25
C GLU A 251 2.91 -10.09 -4.79
N ALA A 252 2.00 -9.61 -3.92
CA ALA A 252 0.94 -8.69 -4.28
C ALA A 252 1.47 -7.25 -4.33
N VAL A 253 1.99 -6.86 -5.49
CA VAL A 253 2.60 -5.55 -5.76
C VAL A 253 1.87 -4.87 -6.90
N GLN A 254 1.36 -3.66 -6.66
CA GLN A 254 0.62 -2.89 -7.65
C GLN A 254 1.54 -1.94 -8.43
N PHE A 255 1.37 -1.92 -9.75
CA PHE A 255 1.96 -0.93 -10.64
C PHE A 255 0.94 0.17 -10.95
N HIS A 256 1.37 1.44 -10.89
CA HIS A 256 0.56 2.56 -11.32
C HIS A 256 0.79 2.83 -12.79
N PRO A 257 -0.26 2.97 -13.61
CA PRO A 257 -0.14 3.19 -15.05
C PRO A 257 0.71 4.42 -15.39
N THR A 258 0.51 5.52 -14.70
CA THR A 258 1.09 6.83 -15.02
C THR A 258 2.20 7.22 -14.03
N GLY A 259 3.31 6.47 -14.03
CA GLY A 259 4.59 6.95 -13.50
C GLY A 259 5.26 7.86 -14.52
N LEU A 260 5.69 9.07 -14.10
CA LEU A 260 6.43 10.01 -14.95
C LEU A 260 7.74 9.37 -15.39
N TRP A 261 7.94 9.20 -16.68
CA TRP A 261 9.15 8.56 -17.20
C TRP A 261 10.25 9.58 -17.52
N PRO A 262 11.54 9.34 -17.14
CA PRO A 262 12.08 8.14 -16.46
C PRO A 262 12.10 8.22 -14.93
N ALA A 263 11.63 9.29 -14.32
CA ALA A 263 11.79 9.58 -12.89
C ALA A 263 10.96 8.66 -11.95
N GLY A 264 9.96 7.94 -12.46
CA GLY A 264 9.06 7.09 -11.68
C GLY A 264 8.03 7.86 -10.82
N ILE A 265 8.07 9.18 -10.80
CA ILE A 265 7.21 10.01 -9.95
C ILE A 265 5.75 9.83 -10.33
N LEU A 266 4.88 9.76 -9.33
CA LEU A 266 3.44 9.61 -9.54
C LEU A 266 2.84 10.79 -10.31
N ILE A 267 2.18 10.50 -11.44
CA ILE A 267 1.18 11.36 -12.04
C ILE A 267 -0.19 10.80 -11.66
N THR A 268 -0.94 11.56 -10.88
CA THR A 268 -2.19 11.10 -10.24
C THR A 268 -3.19 10.52 -11.23
N GLU A 269 -3.93 9.51 -10.78
CA GLU A 269 -5.12 9.00 -11.48
C GLU A 269 -6.17 10.10 -11.74
N GLY A 270 -6.19 11.15 -10.92
CA GLY A 270 -7.03 12.31 -11.12
C GLY A 270 -6.86 12.98 -12.50
N CYS A 271 -5.69 12.89 -13.14
CA CYS A 271 -5.50 13.38 -14.52
C CYS A 271 -6.38 12.62 -15.51
N ARG A 272 -6.50 11.30 -15.36
CA ARG A 272 -7.38 10.45 -16.18
C ARG A 272 -8.85 10.62 -15.76
N GLY A 273 -9.10 10.82 -14.47
CA GLY A 273 -10.43 11.15 -13.93
C GLY A 273 -10.95 12.49 -14.42
N ASP A 274 -10.08 13.47 -14.63
CA ASP A 274 -10.41 14.77 -15.22
C ASP A 274 -10.44 14.72 -16.78
N GLY A 275 -10.24 13.54 -17.40
CA GLY A 275 -10.40 13.30 -18.82
C GLY A 275 -9.10 13.16 -19.64
N GLY A 276 -7.95 13.01 -19.01
CA GLY A 276 -6.67 12.78 -19.71
C GLY A 276 -6.63 11.43 -20.45
N TYR A 277 -5.98 11.39 -21.62
CA TYR A 277 -5.89 10.24 -22.51
C TYR A 277 -4.54 9.53 -22.42
N LEU A 278 -4.55 8.20 -22.57
CA LEU A 278 -3.35 7.39 -22.78
C LEU A 278 -3.18 7.06 -24.26
N LEU A 279 -2.01 7.44 -24.82
CA LEU A 279 -1.72 7.29 -26.24
C LEU A 279 -0.46 6.44 -26.45
N ASN A 280 -0.48 5.62 -27.49
CA ASN A 280 0.73 4.94 -27.98
C ASN A 280 1.58 5.85 -28.90
N ALA A 281 2.65 5.31 -29.49
CA ALA A 281 3.54 6.08 -30.38
C ALA A 281 2.84 6.63 -31.64
N ALA A 282 1.78 5.97 -32.12
CA ALA A 282 0.98 6.43 -33.26
C ALA A 282 -0.04 7.53 -32.87
N GLY A 283 -0.18 7.83 -31.58
CA GLY A 283 -1.17 8.77 -31.08
C GLY A 283 -2.57 8.16 -30.90
N GLU A 284 -2.68 6.84 -30.85
CA GLU A 284 -3.95 6.11 -30.71
C GLU A 284 -4.32 5.92 -29.25
N ARG A 285 -5.61 6.16 -28.91
CA ARG A 285 -6.21 5.86 -27.60
C ARG A 285 -6.60 4.38 -27.53
N PHE A 286 -5.62 3.50 -27.34
CA PHE A 286 -5.80 2.05 -27.36
C PHE A 286 -6.79 1.50 -26.31
N LEU A 287 -7.06 2.21 -25.23
CA LEU A 287 -8.00 1.79 -24.18
C LEU A 287 -9.48 1.95 -24.59
N VAL A 288 -9.80 2.74 -25.61
CA VAL A 288 -11.18 2.88 -26.08
C VAL A 288 -11.74 1.55 -26.60
N GLU A 289 -10.93 0.78 -27.30
CA GLU A 289 -11.30 -0.53 -27.83
C GLU A 289 -11.15 -1.65 -26.80
N LEU A 290 -10.06 -1.60 -25.99
CA LEU A 290 -9.71 -2.66 -25.05
C LEU A 290 -10.56 -2.63 -23.78
N GLU A 291 -10.98 -1.44 -23.32
CA GLU A 291 -11.78 -1.23 -22.10
C GLU A 291 -12.94 -0.26 -22.37
N PRO A 292 -13.92 -0.60 -23.20
CA PRO A 292 -14.93 0.34 -23.69
C PRO A 292 -15.82 0.93 -22.59
N GLU A 293 -16.01 0.22 -21.46
CA GLU A 293 -16.85 0.70 -20.35
C GLU A 293 -16.14 1.76 -19.48
N LYS A 294 -14.86 1.58 -19.20
CA LYS A 294 -14.10 2.45 -18.26
C LYS A 294 -12.93 3.18 -18.91
N GLN A 295 -12.46 2.73 -20.06
CA GLN A 295 -11.34 3.31 -20.81
C GLN A 295 -10.14 3.56 -19.89
N GLU A 296 -9.61 4.78 -19.83
CA GLU A 296 -8.50 5.19 -18.98
C GLU A 296 -8.78 5.04 -17.48
N LEU A 297 -10.04 4.83 -17.07
CA LEU A 297 -10.48 4.57 -15.69
C LEU A 297 -10.80 3.10 -15.40
N ALA A 298 -10.37 2.17 -16.24
CA ALA A 298 -10.30 0.76 -15.86
C ALA A 298 -9.35 0.59 -14.66
N SER A 299 -9.40 -0.55 -13.97
CA SER A 299 -8.57 -0.77 -12.79
C SER A 299 -7.09 -0.71 -13.13
N ARG A 300 -6.25 -0.32 -12.16
CA ARG A 300 -4.83 -0.02 -12.37
C ARG A 300 -4.04 -1.17 -12.95
N ASP A 301 -4.28 -2.38 -12.49
CA ASP A 301 -3.64 -3.59 -12.99
C ASP A 301 -3.99 -3.86 -14.47
N VAL A 302 -5.25 -3.64 -14.85
CA VAL A 302 -5.73 -3.79 -16.23
C VAL A 302 -5.05 -2.75 -17.14
N VAL A 303 -5.12 -1.46 -16.76
CA VAL A 303 -4.49 -0.38 -17.54
C VAL A 303 -2.98 -0.60 -17.66
N SER A 304 -2.30 -0.99 -16.57
CA SER A 304 -0.87 -1.25 -16.59
C SER A 304 -0.50 -2.42 -17.53
N ARG A 305 -1.31 -3.48 -17.57
CA ARG A 305 -1.09 -4.61 -18.51
C ARG A 305 -1.27 -4.15 -19.97
N HIS A 306 -2.32 -3.41 -20.29
CA HIS A 306 -2.51 -2.89 -21.64
C HIS A 306 -1.38 -1.96 -22.07
N MET A 307 -0.92 -1.06 -21.20
CA MET A 307 0.23 -0.19 -21.47
C MET A 307 1.51 -0.99 -21.73
N MET A 308 1.78 -2.02 -20.92
CA MET A 308 2.95 -2.87 -21.14
C MET A 308 2.83 -3.70 -22.41
N ASN A 309 1.63 -4.15 -22.80
CA ASN A 309 1.39 -4.82 -24.06
C ASN A 309 1.69 -3.90 -25.27
N GLU A 310 1.30 -2.61 -25.21
CA GLU A 310 1.66 -1.63 -26.23
C GLU A 310 3.18 -1.48 -26.37
N ILE A 311 3.88 -1.37 -25.22
CA ILE A 311 5.33 -1.27 -25.18
C ILE A 311 6.00 -2.52 -25.74
N LEU A 312 5.60 -3.71 -25.29
CA LEU A 312 6.17 -4.99 -25.73
C LEU A 312 5.87 -5.31 -27.20
N ALA A 313 4.76 -4.83 -27.73
CA ALA A 313 4.40 -4.95 -29.15
C ALA A 313 5.13 -3.94 -30.06
N GLY A 314 6.05 -3.14 -29.52
CA GLY A 314 6.80 -2.13 -30.29
C GLY A 314 5.98 -0.88 -30.64
N ARG A 315 4.83 -0.66 -30.00
CA ARG A 315 4.01 0.55 -30.16
C ARG A 315 4.27 1.60 -29.08
N GLY A 316 5.30 1.39 -28.26
CA GLY A 316 5.84 2.40 -27.34
C GLY A 316 6.67 3.45 -28.07
N VAL A 317 6.88 4.59 -27.43
CA VAL A 317 7.76 5.66 -27.90
C VAL A 317 9.17 5.37 -27.41
N ASP A 318 10.12 5.24 -28.32
CA ASP A 318 11.52 5.03 -27.96
C ASP A 318 12.13 6.27 -27.29
N GLY A 319 12.90 6.04 -26.25
CA GLY A 319 13.61 7.09 -25.52
C GLY A 319 14.94 6.60 -24.95
N PRO A 320 15.83 7.49 -24.53
CA PRO A 320 17.17 7.14 -24.04
C PRO A 320 17.13 6.25 -22.78
N ASP A 321 16.05 6.34 -21.98
CA ASP A 321 15.86 5.55 -20.77
C ASP A 321 14.97 4.31 -21.01
N GLY A 322 14.57 4.04 -22.25
CA GLY A 322 13.72 2.95 -22.68
C GLY A 322 12.32 3.40 -23.12
N PRO A 323 11.51 2.46 -23.61
CA PRO A 323 10.21 2.77 -24.20
C PRO A 323 9.19 3.23 -23.14
N HIS A 324 8.34 4.18 -23.56
CA HIS A 324 7.26 4.75 -22.76
C HIS A 324 6.01 5.02 -23.62
N LEU A 325 4.94 5.50 -23.01
CA LEU A 325 3.71 5.94 -23.66
C LEU A 325 3.43 7.41 -23.31
N TRP A 326 2.40 8.00 -23.91
CA TRP A 326 2.02 9.37 -23.66
C TRP A 326 0.76 9.48 -22.79
N LEU A 327 0.77 10.42 -21.86
CA LEU A 327 -0.43 10.96 -21.25
C LEU A 327 -0.70 12.33 -21.89
N ASP A 328 -1.86 12.48 -22.53
CA ASP A 328 -2.30 13.73 -23.15
C ASP A 328 -3.26 14.47 -22.23
N LEU A 329 -2.87 15.65 -21.81
CA LEU A 329 -3.65 16.58 -20.96
C LEU A 329 -3.92 17.92 -21.67
N ARG A 330 -3.49 18.08 -22.92
CA ARG A 330 -3.51 19.36 -23.64
C ARG A 330 -4.91 19.94 -23.80
N HIS A 331 -5.90 19.09 -24.04
CA HIS A 331 -7.30 19.47 -24.22
C HIS A 331 -7.98 19.98 -22.94
N LEU A 332 -7.43 19.68 -21.75
CA LEU A 332 -7.92 20.23 -20.48
C LEU A 332 -7.62 21.72 -20.32
N GLY A 333 -6.62 22.22 -21.03
CA GLY A 333 -6.25 23.62 -21.06
C GLY A 333 -5.44 24.09 -19.85
N LYS A 334 -4.78 25.26 -20.03
CA LYS A 334 -3.87 25.82 -19.04
C LYS A 334 -4.54 26.11 -17.70
N GLU A 335 -5.73 26.71 -17.71
CA GLU A 335 -6.44 27.10 -16.49
C GLU A 335 -6.72 25.88 -15.60
N HIS A 336 -7.26 24.80 -16.17
CA HIS A 336 -7.54 23.57 -15.45
C HIS A 336 -6.25 22.97 -14.83
N LEU A 337 -5.17 22.91 -15.61
CA LEU A 337 -3.90 22.32 -15.18
C LEU A 337 -3.16 23.17 -14.14
N THR A 338 -3.34 24.50 -14.14
CA THR A 338 -2.72 25.37 -13.15
C THR A 338 -3.55 25.56 -11.88
N THR A 339 -4.81 25.12 -11.87
CA THR A 339 -5.71 25.24 -10.71
C THR A 339 -6.05 23.89 -10.10
N ARG A 340 -6.75 23.00 -10.83
CA ARG A 340 -7.21 21.69 -10.32
C ARG A 340 -6.11 20.64 -10.27
N LEU A 341 -5.14 20.69 -11.21
CA LEU A 341 -4.02 19.75 -11.33
C LEU A 341 -2.66 20.46 -11.17
N ARG A 342 -2.62 21.51 -10.36
CA ARG A 342 -1.45 22.39 -10.18
C ARG A 342 -0.16 21.60 -9.87
N GLU A 343 -0.21 20.63 -8.95
CA GLU A 343 0.96 19.83 -8.59
C GLU A 343 1.50 19.02 -9.77
N ILE A 344 0.62 18.57 -10.67
CA ILE A 344 1.02 17.83 -11.87
C ILE A 344 1.76 18.75 -12.83
N TYR A 345 1.28 19.98 -13.01
CA TYR A 345 2.02 20.99 -13.75
C TYR A 345 3.40 21.24 -13.14
N GLU A 346 3.47 21.43 -11.83
CA GLU A 346 4.73 21.67 -11.11
C GLU A 346 5.70 20.48 -11.29
N ILE A 347 5.23 19.22 -11.18
CA ILE A 347 6.03 18.02 -11.44
C ILE A 347 6.55 18.00 -12.89
N CYS A 348 5.69 18.24 -13.88
CA CYS A 348 6.09 18.28 -15.29
C CYS A 348 7.12 19.38 -15.57
N ARG A 349 6.94 20.55 -14.99
CA ARG A 349 7.87 21.68 -15.10
C ARG A 349 9.23 21.38 -14.46
N ASP A 350 9.20 20.89 -13.21
CA ASP A 350 10.41 20.77 -12.38
C ASP A 350 11.28 19.57 -12.76
N PHE A 351 10.67 18.48 -13.26
CA PHE A 351 11.39 17.25 -13.63
C PHE A 351 11.63 17.09 -15.11
N LEU A 352 10.80 17.67 -15.99
CA LEU A 352 10.93 17.53 -17.43
C LEU A 352 11.07 18.87 -18.18
N GLY A 353 10.85 20.00 -17.52
CA GLY A 353 10.87 21.31 -18.17
C GLY A 353 9.71 21.55 -19.15
N ILE A 354 8.62 20.78 -19.06
CA ILE A 354 7.50 20.85 -20.00
C ILE A 354 6.25 21.47 -19.36
N LYS A 355 5.39 21.99 -20.24
CA LYS A 355 4.05 22.47 -19.87
C LYS A 355 3.02 21.45 -20.41
N PRO A 356 2.27 20.75 -19.55
CA PRO A 356 1.38 19.67 -19.96
C PRO A 356 0.17 20.12 -20.80
N TRP A 357 -0.10 21.42 -20.94
CA TRP A 357 -1.09 21.94 -21.89
C TRP A 357 -0.51 22.23 -23.30
N GLU A 358 0.82 22.14 -23.46
CA GLU A 358 1.52 22.31 -24.74
C GLU A 358 2.15 21.01 -25.22
N SER A 359 2.54 20.12 -24.29
CA SER A 359 3.32 18.93 -24.57
C SER A 359 2.67 17.66 -24.00
N LEU A 360 2.88 16.54 -24.65
CA LEU A 360 2.56 15.23 -24.14
C LEU A 360 3.48 14.88 -22.94
N VAL A 361 2.95 14.18 -21.95
CA VAL A 361 3.67 13.78 -20.74
C VAL A 361 4.11 12.32 -20.88
N PRO A 362 5.42 12.00 -20.82
CA PRO A 362 5.89 10.62 -20.93
C PRO A 362 5.54 9.85 -19.66
N VAL A 363 4.90 8.69 -19.82
CA VAL A 363 4.46 7.83 -18.70
C VAL A 363 4.75 6.36 -18.97
N ARG A 364 5.01 5.61 -17.89
CA ARG A 364 5.18 4.15 -17.94
C ARG A 364 4.66 3.51 -16.66
N PRO A 365 4.11 2.29 -16.71
CA PRO A 365 3.77 1.55 -15.50
C PRO A 365 4.96 1.44 -14.55
N THR A 366 4.75 1.88 -13.31
CA THR A 366 5.79 2.01 -12.28
C THR A 366 5.28 1.39 -10.99
N GLN A 367 6.13 0.66 -10.26
CA GLN A 367 5.75 0.13 -8.94
C GLN A 367 5.22 1.27 -8.07
N HIS A 368 4.09 1.01 -7.37
CA HIS A 368 3.41 2.09 -6.67
C HIS A 368 2.96 1.74 -5.26
N TYR A 369 2.38 0.55 -5.04
CA TYR A 369 1.84 0.16 -3.76
C TYR A 369 2.13 -1.32 -3.45
N SER A 370 2.46 -1.58 -2.20
CA SER A 370 2.71 -2.92 -1.67
C SER A 370 1.48 -3.37 -0.89
N MET A 371 0.70 -4.34 -1.39
CA MET A 371 -0.46 -4.87 -0.66
C MET A 371 -0.04 -5.85 0.43
N GLY A 372 1.12 -6.50 0.26
CA GLY A 372 1.76 -7.34 1.27
C GLY A 372 2.47 -6.54 2.36
N GLY A 373 2.91 -7.23 3.40
CA GLY A 373 3.61 -6.63 4.55
C GLY A 373 3.58 -7.53 5.79
N VAL A 374 3.74 -6.95 6.97
CA VAL A 374 3.64 -7.66 8.25
C VAL A 374 2.23 -8.22 8.41
N ARG A 375 2.09 -9.55 8.54
CA ARG A 375 0.77 -10.16 8.71
C ARG A 375 0.20 -9.82 10.08
N VAL A 376 -0.98 -9.21 10.07
CA VAL A 376 -1.71 -8.78 11.27
C VAL A 376 -3.16 -9.29 11.22
N ASN A 377 -3.78 -9.41 12.40
CA ASN A 377 -5.22 -9.66 12.52
C ASN A 377 -6.02 -8.35 12.28
N LYS A 378 -7.35 -8.41 12.36
CA LYS A 378 -8.24 -7.26 12.18
C LYS A 378 -7.99 -6.10 13.14
N ASP A 379 -7.41 -6.39 14.32
CA ASP A 379 -7.07 -5.41 15.36
C ASP A 379 -5.65 -4.84 15.18
N GLY A 380 -4.95 -5.20 14.09
CA GLY A 380 -3.61 -4.73 13.76
C GLY A 380 -2.47 -5.42 14.52
N GLN A 381 -2.76 -6.44 15.33
CA GLN A 381 -1.73 -7.18 16.08
C GLN A 381 -1.02 -8.19 15.18
N ALA A 382 0.31 -8.18 15.20
CA ALA A 382 1.12 -9.11 14.42
C ALA A 382 0.98 -10.56 14.92
N TYR A 383 1.00 -11.50 13.99
CA TYR A 383 0.94 -12.92 14.34
C TYR A 383 2.26 -13.39 14.96
N GLY A 384 2.13 -14.20 16.00
CA GLY A 384 3.25 -14.90 16.65
C GLY A 384 4.04 -14.08 17.67
N LEU A 385 3.84 -12.76 17.77
CA LEU A 385 4.59 -11.93 18.71
C LEU A 385 3.66 -10.92 19.41
N GLY A 386 3.33 -11.16 20.66
CA GLY A 386 2.48 -10.28 21.46
C GLY A 386 3.07 -8.88 21.60
N GLY A 387 2.22 -7.84 21.66
CA GLY A 387 2.64 -6.45 21.82
C GLY A 387 3.29 -5.82 20.59
N LEU A 388 3.37 -6.55 19.47
CA LEU A 388 3.75 -6.01 18.17
C LEU A 388 2.49 -5.77 17.32
N PHE A 389 2.42 -4.59 16.70
CA PHE A 389 1.35 -4.16 15.82
C PHE A 389 1.93 -3.63 14.51
N ALA A 390 1.13 -3.64 13.44
CA ALA A 390 1.49 -2.92 12.22
C ALA A 390 0.25 -2.25 11.61
N VAL A 391 0.45 -1.09 10.95
CA VAL A 391 -0.63 -0.28 10.37
C VAL A 391 -0.22 0.36 9.04
N GLY A 392 -1.21 0.63 8.20
CA GLY A 392 -1.02 1.20 6.86
C GLY A 392 -0.22 0.27 5.96
N GLU A 393 0.47 0.81 4.98
CA GLU A 393 1.19 0.02 3.97
C GLU A 393 2.34 -0.85 4.52
N ALA A 394 2.70 -0.75 5.80
CA ALA A 394 3.64 -1.67 6.45
C ALA A 394 2.99 -3.01 6.81
N ALA A 395 1.67 -3.03 6.91
CA ALA A 395 0.88 -4.18 7.32
C ALA A 395 0.25 -4.91 6.14
N CYS A 396 0.23 -6.22 6.17
CA CYS A 396 -0.75 -7.01 5.46
C CYS A 396 -2.01 -7.11 6.35
N TRP A 397 -2.78 -6.02 6.41
CA TRP A 397 -4.11 -5.98 7.01
C TRP A 397 -5.13 -6.66 6.10
N ASP A 398 -4.72 -6.78 4.84
CA ASP A 398 -5.34 -7.58 3.79
C ASP A 398 -6.70 -7.06 3.28
N MET A 399 -6.93 -5.75 3.40
CA MET A 399 -8.11 -5.14 2.80
C MET A 399 -7.98 -4.87 1.30
N HIS A 400 -6.77 -4.93 0.76
CA HIS A 400 -6.50 -4.64 -0.65
C HIS A 400 -6.37 -5.87 -1.54
N GLY A 401 -6.16 -7.06 -0.95
CA GLY A 401 -5.91 -8.30 -1.68
C GLY A 401 -4.83 -8.15 -2.74
N PHE A 402 -5.15 -8.46 -3.99
CA PHE A 402 -4.18 -8.42 -5.08
C PHE A 402 -4.27 -7.18 -5.99
N ASN A 403 -5.18 -6.24 -5.71
CA ASN A 403 -5.24 -4.96 -6.40
C ASN A 403 -5.96 -3.90 -5.58
N ARG A 404 -5.27 -2.83 -5.23
CA ARG A 404 -5.81 -1.72 -4.45
C ARG A 404 -6.54 -0.72 -5.33
N LEU A 405 -7.75 -0.36 -4.95
CA LEU A 405 -8.49 0.75 -5.58
C LEU A 405 -7.84 2.11 -5.27
N GLY A 406 -7.91 3.03 -6.24
CA GLY A 406 -7.45 4.39 -6.08
C GLY A 406 -8.10 5.07 -4.87
N GLY A 407 -7.30 5.77 -4.05
CA GLY A 407 -7.78 6.45 -2.84
C GLY A 407 -8.03 5.59 -1.61
N ASN A 408 -8.12 4.25 -1.74
CA ASN A 408 -8.27 3.35 -0.58
C ASN A 408 -7.04 3.36 0.33
N SER A 409 -5.82 3.48 -0.21
CA SER A 409 -4.61 3.50 0.64
C SER A 409 -4.54 4.70 1.57
N LEU A 410 -4.90 5.89 1.08
CA LEU A 410 -4.92 7.08 1.93
C LEU A 410 -6.03 6.97 2.99
N ALA A 411 -7.20 6.42 2.62
CA ALA A 411 -8.27 6.14 3.55
C ALA A 411 -7.87 5.09 4.59
N GLU A 412 -7.20 4.00 4.17
CA GLU A 412 -6.68 2.97 5.07
C GLU A 412 -5.73 3.53 6.11
N THR A 413 -4.78 4.40 5.74
CA THR A 413 -3.82 4.94 6.72
C THR A 413 -4.52 5.65 7.89
N ILE A 414 -5.63 6.31 7.63
CA ILE A 414 -6.42 7.02 8.66
C ILE A 414 -7.34 6.04 9.39
N VAL A 415 -8.05 5.18 8.66
CA VAL A 415 -8.98 4.21 9.28
C VAL A 415 -8.23 3.18 10.12
N ALA A 416 -7.21 2.53 9.56
CA ALA A 416 -6.41 1.56 10.31
C ALA A 416 -5.66 2.23 11.47
N GLY A 417 -5.06 3.41 11.25
CA GLY A 417 -4.42 4.18 12.32
C GLY A 417 -5.37 4.45 13.48
N ARG A 418 -6.63 4.82 13.20
CA ARG A 418 -7.67 5.04 14.21
C ARG A 418 -8.09 3.73 14.91
N VAL A 419 -8.49 2.73 14.12
CA VAL A 419 -9.02 1.46 14.68
C VAL A 419 -7.94 0.74 15.49
N VAL A 420 -6.76 0.57 14.93
CA VAL A 420 -5.65 -0.12 15.60
C VAL A 420 -5.14 0.71 16.79
N GLY A 421 -5.11 2.05 16.69
CA GLY A 421 -4.74 2.92 17.79
C GLY A 421 -5.64 2.75 19.02
N MET A 422 -6.96 2.61 18.83
CA MET A 422 -7.89 2.30 19.92
C MET A 422 -7.61 0.91 20.52
N ARG A 423 -7.34 -0.11 19.69
CA ARG A 423 -7.00 -1.46 20.17
C ARG A 423 -5.69 -1.49 20.94
N ILE A 424 -4.70 -0.71 20.53
CA ILE A 424 -3.44 -0.55 21.27
C ILE A 424 -3.68 0.10 22.63
N ALA A 425 -4.52 1.13 22.71
CA ALA A 425 -4.88 1.75 23.98
C ALA A 425 -5.56 0.76 24.93
N GLU A 426 -6.50 -0.05 24.44
CA GLU A 426 -7.12 -1.13 25.19
C GLU A 426 -6.08 -2.16 25.67
N PHE A 427 -5.19 -2.63 24.77
CA PHE A 427 -4.14 -3.60 25.06
C PHE A 427 -3.19 -3.10 26.15
N VAL A 428 -2.75 -1.85 26.07
CA VAL A 428 -1.85 -1.25 27.08
C VAL A 428 -2.55 -1.07 28.42
N SER A 429 -3.84 -0.72 28.41
CA SER A 429 -4.65 -0.55 29.64
C SER A 429 -4.86 -1.86 30.41
N GLN A 430 -4.83 -3.01 29.74
CA GLN A 430 -4.91 -4.33 30.36
C GLN A 430 -3.64 -4.71 31.16
N GLY A 431 -2.61 -3.87 31.10
CA GLY A 431 -1.32 -4.09 31.73
C GLY A 431 -0.36 -4.82 30.81
N GLY A 432 0.91 -4.87 31.18
CA GLY A 432 1.97 -5.51 30.41
C GLY A 432 3.20 -5.77 31.27
N ALA A 433 4.10 -6.64 30.80
CA ALA A 433 5.35 -6.91 31.47
C ALA A 433 6.14 -5.61 31.70
N ALA A 434 6.79 -5.51 32.85
CA ALA A 434 7.71 -4.42 33.12
C ALA A 434 8.88 -4.50 32.12
N PRO A 435 9.49 -3.35 31.74
CA PRO A 435 10.64 -3.33 30.86
C PRO A 435 11.81 -4.15 31.43
N ASP A 436 12.30 -5.13 30.66
CA ASP A 436 13.47 -5.92 31.03
C ASP A 436 14.75 -5.22 30.54
N ALA A 437 15.52 -4.70 31.51
CA ALA A 437 16.75 -3.97 31.22
C ALA A 437 17.87 -4.89 30.72
N ASP A 438 17.88 -6.19 31.06
CA ASP A 438 18.88 -7.15 30.60
C ASP A 438 18.61 -7.53 29.14
N LEU A 439 17.37 -7.73 28.79
CA LEU A 439 16.94 -7.95 27.41
C LEU A 439 17.32 -6.76 26.51
N ALA A 440 17.04 -5.53 26.98
CA ALA A 440 17.42 -4.30 26.27
C ALA A 440 18.94 -4.20 26.06
N ARG A 441 19.73 -4.48 27.11
CA ARG A 441 21.21 -4.46 27.03
C ARG A 441 21.75 -5.52 26.08
N SER A 442 21.18 -6.72 26.12
CA SER A 442 21.59 -7.82 25.24
C SER A 442 21.32 -7.47 23.76
N ALA A 443 20.13 -6.97 23.45
CA ALA A 443 19.78 -6.55 22.09
C ALA A 443 20.67 -5.39 21.60
N LEU A 444 20.97 -4.41 22.45
CA LEU A 444 21.87 -3.30 22.12
C LEU A 444 23.27 -3.80 21.75
N ARG A 445 23.88 -4.64 22.61
CA ARG A 445 25.22 -5.23 22.36
C ARG A 445 25.28 -6.03 21.06
N ALA A 446 24.22 -6.76 20.75
CA ALA A 446 24.13 -7.50 19.48
C ALA A 446 24.24 -6.57 18.26
N GLN A 447 23.58 -5.39 18.30
CA GLN A 447 23.65 -4.42 17.20
C GLN A 447 24.98 -3.65 17.19
N GLU A 448 25.55 -3.33 18.33
CA GLU A 448 26.92 -2.77 18.42
C GLU A 448 27.94 -3.71 17.78
N LYS A 449 27.88 -5.00 18.11
CA LYS A 449 28.71 -6.04 17.50
C LYS A 449 28.52 -6.13 15.99
N ARG A 450 27.27 -6.16 15.51
CA ARG A 450 26.93 -6.21 14.07
C ARG A 450 27.55 -5.03 13.30
N ILE A 451 27.46 -3.82 13.85
CA ILE A 451 28.04 -2.61 13.23
C ILE A 451 29.58 -2.67 13.26
N ALA A 452 30.16 -3.12 14.34
CA ALA A 452 31.63 -3.26 14.47
C ALA A 452 32.17 -4.30 13.46
N GLU A 453 31.48 -5.45 13.30
CA GLU A 453 31.83 -6.47 12.31
C GLU A 453 31.74 -5.93 10.88
N LEU A 454 30.68 -5.16 10.55
CA LEU A 454 30.52 -4.52 9.26
C LEU A 454 31.65 -3.51 8.99
N ALA A 455 32.02 -2.70 9.99
CA ALA A 455 33.08 -1.71 9.89
C ALA A 455 34.49 -2.33 9.78
N ALA A 456 34.68 -3.53 10.30
CA ALA A 456 35.95 -4.25 10.25
C ALA A 456 36.19 -4.98 8.91
N ARG A 457 35.16 -5.12 8.07
CA ARG A 457 35.30 -5.78 6.76
C ARG A 457 36.14 -4.93 5.80
N PRO A 458 37.06 -5.55 5.03
CA PRO A 458 37.82 -4.83 4.02
C PRO A 458 36.93 -4.15 3.01
N ALA A 459 37.19 -2.89 2.71
CA ALA A 459 36.52 -2.22 1.60
C ALA A 459 36.99 -2.87 0.28
N GLY A 460 36.05 -3.32 -0.54
CA GLY A 460 36.35 -3.98 -1.82
C GLY A 460 35.08 -4.40 -2.56
N GLY A 461 35.25 -4.90 -3.78
CA GLY A 461 34.16 -5.37 -4.61
C GLY A 461 33.26 -4.25 -5.17
N ARG A 462 32.05 -4.63 -5.56
CA ARG A 462 31.04 -3.68 -6.06
C ARG A 462 30.50 -2.80 -4.93
N SER A 463 30.08 -1.60 -5.28
CA SER A 463 29.49 -0.70 -4.30
C SER A 463 28.10 -1.17 -3.88
N LEU A 464 27.71 -0.86 -2.67
CA LEU A 464 26.34 -1.05 -2.17
C LEU A 464 25.28 -0.47 -3.14
N TYR A 465 25.56 0.67 -3.74
CA TYR A 465 24.64 1.34 -4.67
C TYR A 465 24.47 0.55 -5.97
N GLN A 466 25.56 -0.03 -6.52
CA GLN A 466 25.47 -0.91 -7.68
C GLN A 466 24.66 -2.18 -7.39
N LEU A 467 24.86 -2.80 -6.22
CA LEU A 467 24.04 -3.97 -5.82
C LEU A 467 22.56 -3.62 -5.66
N ARG A 468 22.25 -2.43 -5.16
CA ARG A 468 20.87 -1.93 -5.05
C ARG A 468 20.23 -1.68 -6.41
N ASP A 469 20.99 -1.12 -7.35
CA ASP A 469 20.53 -0.88 -8.71
C ASP A 469 20.24 -2.21 -9.42
N ASP A 470 21.13 -3.19 -9.32
CA ASP A 470 20.92 -4.53 -9.89
C ASP A 470 19.67 -5.23 -9.28
N MET A 471 19.47 -5.13 -7.97
CA MET A 471 18.24 -5.65 -7.35
C MET A 471 17.01 -5.00 -7.99
N GLY A 472 17.03 -3.69 -8.20
CA GLY A 472 15.92 -2.96 -8.85
C GLY A 472 15.68 -3.42 -10.29
N GLU A 473 16.73 -3.65 -11.07
CA GLU A 473 16.65 -4.18 -12.45
C GLU A 473 16.10 -5.61 -12.47
N ILE A 474 16.56 -6.50 -11.58
CA ILE A 474 16.04 -7.87 -11.46
C ILE A 474 14.54 -7.83 -11.16
N MET A 475 14.16 -7.06 -10.15
CA MET A 475 12.76 -6.99 -9.70
C MET A 475 11.83 -6.40 -10.77
N MET A 476 12.25 -5.34 -11.47
CA MET A 476 11.40 -4.73 -12.50
C MET A 476 11.30 -5.60 -13.75
N ASN A 477 12.39 -6.20 -14.19
CA ASN A 477 12.40 -6.94 -15.44
C ASN A 477 11.80 -8.34 -15.33
N LYS A 478 11.88 -9.00 -14.17
CA LYS A 478 11.45 -10.39 -13.97
C LYS A 478 10.26 -10.56 -13.03
N LEU A 479 9.97 -9.56 -12.19
CA LEU A 479 8.84 -9.53 -11.24
C LEU A 479 7.98 -8.27 -11.43
N GLY A 480 7.96 -7.72 -12.64
CA GLY A 480 7.18 -6.55 -13.02
C GLY A 480 5.70 -6.83 -13.20
N VAL A 481 5.10 -6.15 -14.19
CA VAL A 481 3.66 -6.29 -14.52
C VAL A 481 3.34 -7.69 -15.03
N PHE A 482 4.20 -8.26 -15.88
CA PHE A 482 4.14 -9.64 -16.35
C PHE A 482 5.22 -10.48 -15.67
N ARG A 483 4.90 -11.74 -15.41
CA ARG A 483 5.77 -12.70 -14.71
C ARG A 483 5.63 -14.07 -15.35
N SER A 484 6.71 -14.83 -15.44
CA SER A 484 6.69 -16.24 -15.83
C SER A 484 7.53 -17.06 -14.85
N GLY A 485 7.27 -18.36 -14.73
CA GLY A 485 8.03 -19.25 -13.85
C GLY A 485 9.52 -19.18 -14.10
N ASP A 486 9.94 -19.31 -15.37
CA ASP A 486 11.34 -19.32 -15.78
C ASP A 486 12.07 -18.00 -15.43
N GLU A 487 11.40 -16.86 -15.65
CA GLU A 487 11.96 -15.55 -15.29
C GLU A 487 12.08 -15.37 -13.78
N ILE A 488 11.08 -15.83 -13.01
CA ILE A 488 11.10 -15.76 -11.54
C ILE A 488 12.21 -16.66 -10.99
N GLU A 489 12.38 -17.89 -11.50
CA GLU A 489 13.47 -18.79 -11.10
C GLU A 489 14.85 -18.17 -11.37
N THR A 490 15.00 -17.52 -12.54
CA THR A 490 16.19 -16.75 -12.88
C THR A 490 16.43 -15.62 -11.88
N ALA A 491 15.38 -14.84 -11.55
CA ALA A 491 15.46 -13.78 -10.55
C ALA A 491 15.91 -14.28 -9.18
N ILE A 492 15.36 -15.41 -8.72
CA ILE A 492 15.74 -16.06 -7.46
C ILE A 492 17.24 -16.42 -7.48
N GLY A 493 17.74 -16.98 -8.58
CA GLY A 493 19.16 -17.29 -8.75
C GLY A 493 20.07 -16.05 -8.67
N GLU A 494 19.69 -14.96 -9.34
CA GLU A 494 20.39 -13.68 -9.32
C GLU A 494 20.34 -13.02 -7.94
N LEU A 495 19.18 -13.02 -7.26
CA LEU A 495 19.02 -12.49 -5.90
C LEU A 495 19.90 -13.26 -4.89
N ARG A 496 20.01 -14.60 -5.01
CA ARG A 496 20.98 -15.38 -4.21
C ARG A 496 22.41 -14.93 -4.44
N GLY A 497 22.76 -14.57 -5.68
CA GLY A 497 24.06 -13.98 -6.02
C GLY A 497 24.29 -12.67 -5.26
N LEU A 498 23.34 -11.73 -5.37
CA LEU A 498 23.42 -10.45 -4.68
C LEU A 498 23.46 -10.59 -3.15
N MET A 499 22.75 -11.57 -2.58
CA MET A 499 22.79 -11.85 -1.12
C MET A 499 24.20 -12.31 -0.68
N ARG A 500 24.89 -13.14 -1.46
CA ARG A 500 26.28 -13.53 -1.17
C ARG A 500 27.19 -12.31 -1.21
N GLU A 501 27.16 -11.50 -2.27
CA GLU A 501 27.95 -10.29 -2.39
C GLU A 501 27.67 -9.28 -1.28
N ALA A 502 26.41 -9.09 -0.91
CA ALA A 502 26.01 -8.23 0.21
C ALA A 502 26.55 -8.75 1.56
N GLY A 503 26.66 -10.07 1.71
CA GLY A 503 27.29 -10.70 2.88
C GLY A 503 28.76 -10.36 3.06
N GLU A 504 29.48 -10.10 1.97
CA GLU A 504 30.90 -9.76 1.92
C GLU A 504 31.17 -8.25 1.88
N LEU A 505 30.11 -7.43 1.81
CA LEU A 505 30.21 -5.98 1.68
C LEU A 505 30.98 -5.37 2.87
N GLY A 506 32.03 -4.61 2.55
CA GLY A 506 32.76 -3.75 3.49
C GLY A 506 32.47 -2.27 3.23
N LEU A 507 32.58 -1.46 4.28
CA LEU A 507 32.34 -0.02 4.19
C LEU A 507 33.54 0.71 3.57
N ARG A 508 33.30 1.65 2.68
CA ARG A 508 34.31 2.57 2.14
C ARG A 508 34.64 3.70 3.10
N SER A 509 33.69 4.03 3.98
CA SER A 509 33.86 5.01 5.03
C SER A 509 33.42 4.44 6.37
N THR A 510 34.33 4.44 7.34
CA THR A 510 34.07 4.08 8.74
C THR A 510 34.05 5.31 9.65
N ALA A 511 33.90 6.51 9.05
CA ALA A 511 33.86 7.77 9.79
C ALA A 511 32.77 7.73 10.87
N PRO A 512 33.05 8.18 12.11
CA PRO A 512 32.03 8.28 13.15
C PRO A 512 31.03 9.37 12.86
N GLY A 513 29.84 9.27 13.47
CA GLY A 513 28.76 10.25 13.33
C GLY A 513 27.79 9.93 12.19
N PRO A 514 27.32 10.94 11.43
CA PRO A 514 26.41 10.72 10.32
C PRO A 514 27.13 10.01 9.18
N ASN A 515 26.81 8.74 8.99
CA ASN A 515 27.37 7.91 7.92
C ASN A 515 26.22 7.22 7.14
N PRO A 516 25.83 7.75 5.97
CA PRO A 516 24.79 7.16 5.14
C PRO A 516 25.12 5.75 4.66
N GLU A 517 26.39 5.43 4.41
CA GLU A 517 26.80 4.11 3.94
C GLU A 517 26.50 3.02 4.99
N ILE A 518 26.77 3.27 6.27
CA ILE A 518 26.36 2.38 7.37
C ILE A 518 24.84 2.19 7.36
N THR A 519 24.08 3.27 7.21
CA THR A 519 22.63 3.24 7.18
C THR A 519 22.11 2.30 6.09
N TYR A 520 22.60 2.47 4.87
CA TYR A 520 22.17 1.63 3.74
C TYR A 520 22.71 0.20 3.84
N ALA A 521 23.93 0.01 4.33
CA ALA A 521 24.53 -1.32 4.52
C ALA A 521 23.79 -2.16 5.57
N LEU A 522 23.23 -1.53 6.60
CA LEU A 522 22.40 -2.21 7.61
C LEU A 522 21.03 -2.63 7.06
N ARG A 523 20.46 -1.87 6.11
CA ARG A 523 19.11 -2.12 5.55
C ARG A 523 19.12 -3.03 4.33
N PHE A 524 20.14 -2.97 3.51
CA PHE A 524 20.19 -3.66 2.23
C PHE A 524 19.99 -5.19 2.31
N PRO A 525 20.59 -5.91 3.28
CA PRO A 525 20.29 -7.33 3.46
C PRO A 525 18.81 -7.62 3.72
N GLY A 526 18.12 -6.72 4.44
CA GLY A 526 16.68 -6.78 4.63
C GLY A 526 15.92 -6.61 3.31
N MET A 527 16.27 -5.62 2.49
CA MET A 527 15.66 -5.41 1.17
C MET A 527 15.82 -6.63 0.27
N LEU A 528 16.99 -7.26 0.23
CA LEU A 528 17.24 -8.48 -0.54
C LEU A 528 16.36 -9.66 -0.07
N ARG A 529 16.17 -9.80 1.26
CA ARG A 529 15.25 -10.83 1.78
C ARG A 529 13.81 -10.54 1.42
N LEU A 530 13.37 -9.28 1.43
CA LEU A 530 12.02 -8.91 0.96
C LEU A 530 11.85 -9.19 -0.53
N ALA A 531 12.85 -8.89 -1.36
CA ALA A 531 12.85 -9.22 -2.78
C ALA A 531 12.77 -10.75 -3.00
N MET A 532 13.53 -11.53 -2.24
CA MET A 532 13.49 -12.99 -2.28
C MET A 532 12.11 -13.55 -1.87
N VAL A 533 11.54 -13.04 -0.78
CA VAL A 533 10.18 -13.46 -0.34
C VAL A 533 9.14 -13.13 -1.41
N THR A 534 9.23 -11.95 -2.03
CA THR A 534 8.36 -11.55 -3.14
C THR A 534 8.50 -12.51 -4.32
N ALA A 535 9.73 -12.87 -4.70
CA ALA A 535 10.00 -13.77 -5.82
C ALA A 535 9.50 -15.20 -5.53
N MET A 536 9.78 -15.74 -4.35
CA MET A 536 9.35 -17.09 -3.98
C MET A 536 7.83 -17.18 -3.83
N GLY A 537 7.16 -16.16 -3.27
CA GLY A 537 5.70 -16.08 -3.22
C GLY A 537 5.09 -16.05 -4.62
N ALA A 538 5.67 -15.25 -5.53
CA ALA A 538 5.22 -15.15 -6.93
C ALA A 538 5.43 -16.45 -7.71
N LEU A 539 6.52 -17.18 -7.46
CA LEU A 539 6.78 -18.49 -8.08
C LEU A 539 5.77 -19.54 -7.60
N ALA A 540 5.53 -19.58 -6.30
CA ALA A 540 4.64 -20.54 -5.68
C ALA A 540 3.18 -20.36 -6.13
N ARG A 541 2.71 -19.10 -6.30
CA ARG A 541 1.33 -18.79 -6.70
C ARG A 541 1.12 -19.05 -8.19
N GLN A 542 0.51 -20.19 -8.51
CA GLN A 542 0.25 -20.65 -9.87
C GLN A 542 -1.14 -20.21 -10.38
N GLU A 543 -1.36 -18.91 -10.37
CA GLU A 543 -2.57 -18.26 -10.89
C GLU A 543 -2.25 -16.83 -11.32
N SER A 544 -3.21 -16.16 -11.96
CA SER A 544 -3.23 -14.71 -12.14
C SER A 544 -4.39 -14.11 -11.34
N ARG A 545 -4.08 -13.16 -10.43
CA ARG A 545 -5.06 -12.47 -9.59
C ARG A 545 -4.65 -11.01 -9.43
N GLY A 546 -5.52 -10.09 -9.85
CA GLY A 546 -5.26 -8.66 -9.76
C GLY A 546 -3.95 -8.23 -10.39
N ALA A 547 -3.05 -7.62 -9.61
CA ALA A 547 -1.74 -7.17 -10.05
C ALA A 547 -0.69 -8.30 -10.15
N HIS A 548 -0.94 -9.47 -9.57
CA HIS A 548 -0.12 -10.66 -9.79
C HIS A 548 -0.56 -11.35 -11.08
N HIS A 549 0.20 -11.15 -12.15
CA HIS A 549 -0.10 -11.73 -13.47
C HIS A 549 0.99 -12.69 -13.93
N ARG A 550 0.65 -13.97 -14.01
CA ARG A 550 1.49 -15.07 -14.51
C ARG A 550 1.12 -15.38 -15.95
N THR A 551 2.04 -15.19 -16.88
CA THR A 551 1.81 -15.49 -18.31
C THR A 551 1.67 -16.99 -18.56
N ASP A 552 2.29 -17.81 -17.73
CA ASP A 552 2.20 -19.27 -17.73
C ASP A 552 0.97 -19.82 -16.96
N TYR A 553 0.35 -19.01 -16.08
CA TYR A 553 -0.91 -19.29 -15.38
C TYR A 553 -1.88 -18.12 -15.48
N PRO A 554 -2.43 -17.83 -16.69
CA PRO A 554 -3.15 -16.58 -16.93
C PRO A 554 -4.54 -16.51 -16.28
N GLN A 555 -5.05 -17.62 -15.75
CA GLN A 555 -6.38 -17.69 -15.14
C GLN A 555 -6.30 -17.54 -13.61
N ARG A 556 -7.36 -16.97 -13.03
CA ARG A 556 -7.59 -16.98 -11.58
C ARG A 556 -8.06 -18.39 -11.15
N ASN A 557 -7.56 -18.85 -10.03
CA ASN A 557 -7.90 -20.17 -9.48
C ASN A 557 -8.35 -20.03 -8.01
N ASP A 558 -9.66 -19.90 -7.80
CA ASP A 558 -10.22 -19.72 -6.46
C ASP A 558 -10.20 -21.03 -5.64
N ALA A 559 -10.17 -22.20 -6.29
CA ALA A 559 -10.17 -23.48 -5.60
C ALA A 559 -8.88 -23.71 -4.80
N ASP A 560 -7.73 -23.39 -5.41
CA ASP A 560 -6.43 -23.67 -4.81
C ASP A 560 -5.78 -22.40 -4.23
N TRP A 561 -6.07 -21.20 -4.78
CA TRP A 561 -5.33 -19.96 -4.53
C TRP A 561 -6.13 -18.84 -3.88
N LEU A 562 -7.36 -19.08 -3.41
CA LEU A 562 -8.05 -18.10 -2.55
C LEU A 562 -7.44 -18.13 -1.13
N ASN A 563 -6.13 -17.98 -1.11
CA ASN A 563 -5.29 -18.05 0.07
C ASN A 563 -4.30 -16.89 0.12
N ARG A 564 -3.91 -16.49 1.32
CA ARG A 564 -2.76 -15.64 1.58
C ARG A 564 -1.50 -16.46 1.59
N THR A 565 -0.46 -16.00 0.92
CA THR A 565 0.89 -16.53 1.06
C THR A 565 1.51 -15.93 2.32
N LEU A 566 2.01 -16.77 3.21
CA LEU A 566 2.72 -16.36 4.43
C LEU A 566 4.18 -16.81 4.33
N ALA A 567 5.11 -15.89 4.58
CA ALA A 567 6.54 -16.17 4.57
C ALA A 567 7.17 -15.94 5.96
N ARG A 568 7.96 -16.89 6.43
CA ARG A 568 8.81 -16.75 7.62
C ARG A 568 10.26 -17.02 7.25
N TRP A 569 11.17 -16.30 7.88
CA TRP A 569 12.61 -16.48 7.66
C TRP A 569 13.32 -16.77 8.97
N GLN A 570 13.65 -18.03 9.21
CA GLN A 570 14.34 -18.43 10.42
C GLN A 570 15.77 -17.85 10.46
N PRO A 571 16.24 -17.36 11.60
CA PRO A 571 17.61 -16.92 11.74
C PRO A 571 18.62 -17.98 11.27
N GLY A 572 19.53 -17.59 10.38
CA GLY A 572 20.53 -18.50 9.80
C GLY A 572 20.03 -19.38 8.63
N ALA A 573 18.74 -19.38 8.31
CA ALA A 573 18.26 -20.06 7.12
C ALA A 573 18.68 -19.33 5.83
N ALA A 574 18.94 -20.07 4.78
CA ALA A 574 19.29 -19.52 3.47
C ALA A 574 18.07 -18.91 2.75
N GLU A 575 16.87 -19.41 3.02
CA GLU A 575 15.61 -19.07 2.35
C GLU A 575 14.44 -19.04 3.32
N PRO A 576 13.36 -18.31 2.99
CA PRO A 576 12.13 -18.33 3.78
C PRO A 576 11.37 -19.66 3.61
N THR A 577 10.53 -19.97 4.58
CA THR A 577 9.50 -21.00 4.45
C THR A 577 8.17 -20.36 4.10
N LEU A 578 7.44 -20.93 3.16
CA LEU A 578 6.10 -20.49 2.77
C LEU A 578 5.04 -21.38 3.43
N SER A 579 3.93 -20.75 3.80
CA SER A 579 2.70 -21.41 4.23
C SER A 579 1.50 -20.60 3.72
N TYR A 580 0.29 -21.13 3.85
CA TYR A 580 -0.91 -20.53 3.29
C TYR A 580 -2.00 -20.38 4.34
N GLU A 581 -2.77 -19.32 4.23
CA GLU A 581 -3.91 -19.01 5.10
C GLU A 581 -5.12 -18.66 4.21
N PRO A 582 -6.29 -19.29 4.38
CA PRO A 582 -7.48 -18.95 3.61
C PRO A 582 -7.87 -17.48 3.76
N VAL A 583 -8.37 -16.86 2.69
CA VAL A 583 -8.97 -15.53 2.72
C VAL A 583 -10.31 -15.60 3.44
N GLY A 584 -10.54 -14.71 4.41
CA GLY A 584 -11.81 -14.63 5.13
C GLY A 584 -12.94 -14.11 4.23
N LEU A 585 -13.96 -14.94 4.01
CA LEU A 585 -15.20 -14.55 3.32
C LEU A 585 -16.28 -14.22 4.33
N LEU A 586 -17.05 -13.17 4.08
CA LEU A 586 -18.17 -12.74 4.93
C LEU A 586 -19.50 -12.77 4.17
N ASP A 587 -19.64 -11.91 3.17
CA ASP A 587 -20.91 -11.70 2.45
C ASP A 587 -20.83 -11.98 0.94
N LEU A 588 -19.64 -12.04 0.36
CA LEU A 588 -19.42 -12.09 -1.08
C LEU A 588 -18.56 -13.29 -1.47
N PRO A 589 -19.14 -14.31 -2.13
CA PRO A 589 -18.34 -15.38 -2.73
C PRO A 589 -17.52 -14.84 -3.91
N PRO A 590 -16.42 -15.51 -4.26
CA PRO A 590 -15.65 -15.18 -5.45
C PRO A 590 -16.51 -15.16 -6.70
N GLY A 591 -16.45 -14.07 -7.47
CA GLY A 591 -17.25 -13.87 -8.66
C GLY A 591 -16.44 -13.28 -9.81
N HIS A 592 -17.11 -12.95 -10.90
CA HIS A 592 -16.47 -12.31 -12.04
C HIS A 592 -16.13 -10.85 -11.72
N ARG A 593 -14.94 -10.40 -12.11
CA ARG A 593 -14.43 -9.05 -11.80
C ARG A 593 -14.99 -7.95 -12.71
N GLY A 594 -15.90 -8.25 -13.62
CA GLY A 594 -16.45 -7.27 -14.56
C GLY A 594 -17.04 -6.03 -13.88
N TYR A 595 -17.00 -4.91 -14.60
CA TYR A 595 -17.59 -3.64 -14.19
C TYR A 595 -18.89 -3.38 -14.95
N GLY A 596 -19.72 -2.42 -14.49
CA GLY A 596 -20.98 -2.06 -15.12
C GLY A 596 -22.10 -3.10 -14.89
N ALA A 597 -23.16 -3.02 -15.69
CA ALA A 597 -24.35 -3.87 -15.54
C ALA A 597 -24.07 -5.36 -15.80
N ALA A 598 -23.21 -5.68 -16.78
CA ALA A 598 -22.83 -7.05 -17.09
C ALA A 598 -22.01 -7.69 -15.96
N GLY A 599 -21.06 -6.96 -15.39
CA GLY A 599 -20.28 -7.44 -14.24
C GLY A 599 -21.13 -7.61 -12.99
N GLN A 600 -22.12 -6.76 -12.79
CA GLN A 600 -23.07 -6.86 -11.68
C GLN A 600 -24.00 -8.07 -11.84
N ALA A 601 -24.49 -8.34 -13.06
CA ALA A 601 -25.28 -9.53 -13.36
C ALA A 601 -24.47 -10.82 -13.16
N ALA A 602 -23.23 -10.87 -13.67
CA ALA A 602 -22.33 -12.02 -13.49
C ALA A 602 -22.01 -12.28 -12.00
N MET A 603 -21.88 -11.24 -11.18
CA MET A 603 -21.67 -11.37 -9.74
C MET A 603 -22.91 -11.93 -9.03
N THR A 604 -24.11 -11.47 -9.41
CA THR A 604 -25.37 -12.01 -8.87
C THR A 604 -25.48 -13.52 -9.14
N THR A 605 -25.20 -13.93 -10.36
CA THR A 605 -25.20 -15.36 -10.74
C THR A 605 -24.16 -16.17 -9.97
N SER A 606 -22.97 -15.60 -9.72
CA SER A 606 -21.92 -16.26 -8.93
C SER A 606 -22.32 -16.43 -7.46
N VAL A 607 -23.02 -15.44 -6.87
CA VAL A 607 -23.53 -15.54 -5.49
C VAL A 607 -24.61 -16.63 -5.39
N GLU A 608 -25.52 -16.70 -6.36
CA GLU A 608 -26.57 -17.73 -6.40
C GLU A 608 -25.96 -19.12 -6.53
N ALA A 609 -25.02 -19.34 -7.45
CA ALA A 609 -24.33 -20.61 -7.65
C ALA A 609 -23.54 -21.04 -6.41
N TYR A 610 -22.87 -20.13 -5.72
CA TYR A 610 -22.17 -20.43 -4.48
C TYR A 610 -23.13 -20.85 -3.36
N ASN A 611 -24.22 -20.11 -3.19
CA ASN A 611 -25.24 -20.45 -2.17
C ASN A 611 -25.93 -21.80 -2.44
N GLU A 612 -26.01 -22.24 -3.69
CA GLU A 612 -26.51 -23.58 -4.06
C GLU A 612 -25.45 -24.68 -3.80
N ALA A 613 -24.16 -24.38 -4.01
CA ALA A 613 -23.08 -25.37 -3.83
C ALA A 613 -22.69 -25.62 -2.36
N VAL A 614 -22.79 -24.60 -1.50
CA VAL A 614 -22.39 -24.69 -0.07
C VAL A 614 -23.14 -25.77 0.72
N PRO A 615 -24.46 -25.99 0.54
CA PRO A 615 -25.15 -27.07 1.25
C PRO A 615 -24.68 -28.48 0.83
N ALA A 616 -24.26 -28.66 -0.43
CA ALA A 616 -23.77 -29.94 -0.93
C ALA A 616 -22.37 -30.26 -0.38
N ALA A 617 -21.49 -29.27 -0.27
CA ALA A 617 -20.17 -29.43 0.34
C ALA A 617 -20.25 -29.74 1.84
N GLN A 618 -21.11 -29.05 2.59
CA GLN A 618 -21.33 -29.29 4.03
C GLN A 618 -21.94 -30.67 4.33
N ALA A 619 -22.76 -31.21 3.42
CA ALA A 619 -23.29 -32.55 3.54
C ALA A 619 -22.21 -33.63 3.28
N ALA A 620 -21.19 -33.35 2.46
CA ALA A 620 -20.06 -34.21 2.20
C ALA A 620 -19.01 -34.20 3.34
N GLU A 621 -18.81 -33.03 3.98
CA GLU A 621 -17.87 -32.85 5.11
C GLU A 621 -18.45 -33.34 6.46
N GLY A 622 -19.75 -33.40 6.60
CA GLY A 622 -20.42 -33.90 7.82
C GLY A 622 -20.13 -35.41 8.12
N ALA A 623 -19.39 -36.07 7.24
CA ALA A 623 -18.86 -37.43 7.43
C ALA A 623 -17.41 -37.46 7.98
N LEU A 624 -16.71 -36.33 8.08
CA LEU A 624 -15.32 -36.27 8.56
C LEU A 624 -15.09 -34.92 9.32
N ALA A 625 -14.96 -35.04 10.63
CA ALA A 625 -14.29 -34.14 11.54
C ALA A 625 -15.12 -33.13 12.36
N THR A 626 -15.01 -33.32 13.65
CA THR A 626 -15.12 -32.36 14.75
C THR A 626 -14.05 -31.26 14.68
N ALA A 627 -14.29 -30.25 13.86
CA ALA A 627 -13.59 -28.97 13.92
C ALA A 627 -14.61 -27.88 13.57
N GLU A 628 -14.68 -26.83 14.38
CA GLU A 628 -15.66 -25.76 14.22
C GLU A 628 -15.61 -25.15 12.81
N PRO A 629 -16.74 -25.04 12.09
CA PRO A 629 -16.77 -24.45 10.76
C PRO A 629 -16.74 -22.94 10.88
N THR A 630 -15.68 -22.29 10.40
CA THR A 630 -15.59 -20.83 10.22
C THR A 630 -16.32 -20.35 8.95
N GLY A 631 -17.28 -21.09 8.45
CA GLY A 631 -18.12 -20.73 7.31
C GLY A 631 -19.49 -20.22 7.76
N ALA A 632 -19.61 -18.92 8.03
CA ALA A 632 -20.94 -18.30 8.22
C ALA A 632 -21.69 -18.38 6.87
N ARG A 633 -22.91 -18.95 6.88
CA ARG A 633 -23.81 -18.94 5.73
C ARG A 633 -24.03 -17.51 5.28
N LEU A 634 -23.76 -17.22 4.03
CA LEU A 634 -24.20 -15.98 3.38
C LEU A 634 -25.73 -15.89 3.51
N ARG A 635 -26.23 -14.88 4.21
CA ARG A 635 -27.69 -14.71 4.36
C ARG A 635 -28.28 -14.34 2.99
N PRO A 636 -29.22 -15.14 2.42
CA PRO A 636 -29.88 -14.74 1.20
C PRO A 636 -30.61 -13.43 1.44
N GLY A 637 -30.21 -12.36 0.74
CA GLY A 637 -30.87 -11.06 0.81
C GLY A 637 -30.14 -9.96 1.56
N ALA A 638 -29.02 -10.21 2.24
CA ALA A 638 -28.26 -9.14 2.91
C ALA A 638 -27.82 -8.01 1.95
N TRP A 639 -27.65 -8.32 0.67
CA TRP A 639 -27.34 -7.35 -0.38
C TRP A 639 -28.56 -6.72 -1.06
N ARG A 640 -29.78 -7.31 -0.95
CA ARG A 640 -31.03 -6.72 -1.50
C ARG A 640 -31.50 -5.52 -0.67
N GLY A 641 -31.17 -5.46 0.61
CA GLY A 641 -31.47 -4.32 1.48
C GLY A 641 -30.59 -3.09 1.25
N ALA A 642 -29.44 -3.25 0.60
CA ALA A 642 -28.56 -2.12 0.23
C ALA A 642 -29.13 -1.22 -0.89
N PHE A 643 -30.20 -1.65 -1.54
CA PHE A 643 -30.87 -0.91 -2.62
C PHE A 643 -32.24 -0.35 -2.23
N SER A 644 -32.75 -0.61 -1.03
CA SER A 644 -33.95 0.02 -0.50
C SER A 644 -33.56 0.94 0.65
N ALA A 645 -33.63 2.25 0.42
CA ALA A 645 -33.37 3.27 1.42
C ALA A 645 -34.29 3.07 2.66
N PRO A 646 -33.75 3.21 3.88
CA PRO A 646 -34.58 3.66 4.98
C PRO A 646 -34.71 5.18 4.92
N ASN A 647 -35.89 5.67 5.19
CA ASN A 647 -36.29 7.08 5.29
C ASN A 647 -35.34 7.94 6.14
#